data_70b225fb3ce54be46fb42c446ac35780
#
_entry.id   70b225fb3ce54be46fb42c446ac35780
#
_cell.length_a   1.000
_cell.length_b   1.000
_cell.length_c   1.000
_cell.angle_alpha   90.00
_cell.angle_beta   90.00
_cell.angle_gamma   90.00
#
_symmetry.space_group_name_H-M   'P 1'
#
loop_
_entity.id
_entity.type
_entity.pdbx_description
1 polymer ?
#
loop_
_entity_poly.entity_id
_entity_poly.type
_entity_poly.pdbx_seq_one_letter_code
_entity_poly.pdbx_strand_id
1 'polypeptide(L)'
;MNRTAFLTLTLLLLGVISYAQDKIPAMADVPAGHFWMGSSGWGYDYDEAPVHKVNITNGFRMSISEITNAQYEEFRPEHRQLRGKDGFSYGDDEAVVHVSYDDACAYCEWLSETTGRHFRLPTEAEWEYACRAGTYTLYWIGDGLPESMQKHQRTERDMVPVSLQTCSSPANGFGLHDMHGNVEEWCIDWYGPYNAEEQTDPAGPSEGIYRVTRGGSHNTPHEFLRTANRSAAMPSDRHSQIGFRVVESNYRPDYTGQVAAAPGNVRMKKAKWASTGDKPVWTAPVPYIHTPDDGTPFYKHNHQPAVTWCDNGDLLAIWFSCDAESGREMVVLSSRLSKGSRQWSKPSLFFKVPDRNLTGSSLLHLPDGRLMHMNGVSNAGDWKNLAMSVRFSEDNGRTWCAPEFAAAEHTVRHQVIAGPIITQDGRIIQCCDAGPGSHDGSAVHISSDWGRSWIDPWDGSGQPDFKEGGNGSTIAGIHVGLVELSDGSLMTLGRGNSIVGKDGRKQMPKSISTDGGKTWTYSASGFPAIDGGQRLVLMKLQEGPLMLVSFTDHPQRTPENERGMDFTHGKGYGMFVALSYDDGMTWPVRRLMTDGVERMLDGGAWTKQFIMDSTHAEPRGYLAGTQTPDGMIHILSSRLHYQFNLAWITEVPSGL
;
A
#
# COMPACT_ATOMS: atom_id res chain seq x y z
N MET A 1 -6.94 -55.88 -42.02
CA MET A 1 -6.76 -54.49 -41.62
C MET A 1 -5.95 -53.81 -42.71
N ASN A 2 -6.57 -52.83 -43.39
CA ASN A 2 -6.04 -52.23 -44.62
C ASN A 2 -4.81 -51.34 -44.35
N ARG A 3 -3.74 -51.50 -45.18
CA ARG A 3 -2.55 -50.63 -45.18
C ARG A 3 -2.86 -49.15 -45.14
N THR A 4 -3.97 -48.73 -45.76
CA THR A 4 -4.46 -47.33 -45.79
C THR A 4 -4.89 -46.81 -44.42
N ALA A 5 -5.53 -47.64 -43.58
CA ALA A 5 -5.95 -47.26 -42.21
C ALA A 5 -4.75 -47.09 -41.26
N PHE A 6 -3.69 -47.90 -41.50
CA PHE A 6 -2.45 -47.78 -40.69
C PHE A 6 -1.68 -46.51 -41.06
N LEU A 7 -1.59 -46.17 -42.33
CA LEU A 7 -0.94 -44.91 -42.79
C LEU A 7 -1.69 -43.65 -42.30
N THR A 8 -3.02 -43.67 -42.34
CA THR A 8 -3.84 -42.54 -41.88
C THR A 8 -3.74 -42.34 -40.36
N LEU A 9 -3.70 -43.44 -39.59
CA LEU A 9 -3.51 -43.36 -38.12
C LEU A 9 -2.10 -42.88 -37.76
N THR A 10 -1.06 -43.31 -38.50
CA THR A 10 0.32 -42.85 -38.30
C THR A 10 0.53 -41.39 -38.66
N LEU A 11 -0.10 -40.91 -39.74
CA LEU A 11 -0.08 -39.50 -40.14
C LEU A 11 -0.85 -38.59 -39.16
N LEU A 12 -1.98 -39.07 -38.61
CA LEU A 12 -2.71 -38.36 -37.56
C LEU A 12 -1.90 -38.30 -36.24
N LEU A 13 -1.25 -39.40 -35.84
CA LEU A 13 -0.38 -39.41 -34.68
C LEU A 13 0.85 -38.50 -34.84
N LEU A 14 1.49 -38.53 -36.01
CA LEU A 14 2.62 -37.65 -36.32
C LEU A 14 2.19 -36.17 -36.37
N GLY A 15 1.00 -35.88 -36.92
CA GLY A 15 0.44 -34.52 -36.93
C GLY A 15 0.11 -34.01 -35.51
N VAL A 16 -0.44 -34.86 -34.65
CA VAL A 16 -0.73 -34.51 -33.26
C VAL A 16 0.56 -34.31 -32.45
N ILE A 17 1.58 -35.16 -32.67
CA ILE A 17 2.88 -35.01 -31.98
C ILE A 17 3.60 -33.75 -32.47
N SER A 18 3.59 -33.43 -33.76
CA SER A 18 4.19 -32.20 -34.30
C SER A 18 3.47 -30.96 -33.75
N TYR A 19 2.13 -30.93 -33.76
CA TYR A 19 1.35 -29.84 -33.20
C TYR A 19 1.61 -29.61 -31.71
N ALA A 20 1.71 -30.68 -30.92
CA ALA A 20 2.00 -30.57 -29.50
C ALA A 20 3.42 -30.06 -29.23
N GLN A 21 4.39 -30.39 -30.06
CA GLN A 21 5.78 -29.95 -29.92
C GLN A 21 5.98 -28.48 -30.29
N ASP A 22 5.20 -27.96 -31.23
CA ASP A 22 5.22 -26.55 -31.66
C ASP A 22 4.69 -25.59 -30.56
N LYS A 23 4.00 -26.11 -29.52
CA LYS A 23 3.48 -25.34 -28.39
C LYS A 23 4.47 -25.14 -27.25
N ILE A 24 5.54 -25.96 -27.20
CA ILE A 24 6.52 -25.90 -26.12
C ILE A 24 7.43 -24.69 -26.34
N PRO A 25 7.57 -23.78 -25.36
CA PRO A 25 8.57 -22.72 -25.43
C PRO A 25 9.97 -23.27 -25.67
N ALA A 26 10.87 -22.46 -26.18
CA ALA A 26 12.28 -22.83 -26.23
C ALA A 26 12.80 -23.07 -24.81
N MET A 27 13.43 -24.22 -24.56
CA MET A 27 13.82 -24.69 -23.22
C MET A 27 15.33 -24.91 -23.13
N ALA A 28 15.92 -24.52 -22.00
CA ALA A 28 17.30 -24.80 -21.64
C ALA A 28 17.37 -25.89 -20.54
N ASP A 29 18.39 -26.74 -20.61
CA ASP A 29 18.64 -27.77 -19.59
C ASP A 29 19.37 -27.15 -18.40
N VAL A 30 18.82 -27.32 -17.20
CA VAL A 30 19.43 -26.93 -15.93
C VAL A 30 19.81 -28.19 -15.17
N PRO A 31 21.11 -28.45 -14.94
CA PRO A 31 21.56 -29.70 -14.30
C PRO A 31 21.25 -29.72 -12.80
N ALA A 32 21.15 -30.90 -12.22
CA ALA A 32 21.17 -31.08 -10.78
C ALA A 32 22.47 -30.51 -10.19
N GLY A 33 22.43 -30.02 -8.95
CA GLY A 33 23.59 -29.43 -8.29
C GLY A 33 23.27 -28.83 -6.94
N HIS A 34 24.13 -27.95 -6.46
CA HIS A 34 23.91 -27.24 -5.21
C HIS A 34 24.46 -25.82 -5.32
N PHE A 35 23.92 -24.91 -4.49
CA PHE A 35 24.36 -23.54 -4.42
C PHE A 35 24.08 -22.92 -3.04
N TRP A 36 24.62 -21.73 -2.82
CA TRP A 36 24.29 -20.90 -1.66
C TRP A 36 23.19 -19.92 -2.05
N MET A 37 22.02 -20.10 -1.47
CA MET A 37 20.84 -19.27 -1.72
C MET A 37 20.81 -18.08 -0.79
N GLY A 38 20.39 -16.92 -1.32
CA GLY A 38 20.27 -15.68 -0.58
C GLY A 38 21.53 -14.82 -0.58
N SER A 39 21.55 -13.83 0.30
CA SER A 39 22.61 -12.84 0.49
C SER A 39 22.80 -12.53 1.98
N SER A 40 24.03 -12.21 2.40
CA SER A 40 24.34 -11.86 3.80
C SER A 40 24.08 -10.39 4.16
N GLY A 41 23.32 -9.70 3.35
CA GLY A 41 22.87 -8.35 3.64
C GLY A 41 23.47 -7.29 2.72
N TRP A 42 22.65 -6.84 1.82
CA TRP A 42 22.84 -5.62 1.05
C TRP A 42 21.73 -4.64 1.46
N GLY A 43 22.10 -3.57 2.14
CA GLY A 43 21.17 -2.49 2.41
C GLY A 43 19.97 -2.90 3.27
N TYR A 44 18.77 -2.76 2.73
CA TYR A 44 17.50 -2.97 3.43
C TYR A 44 16.90 -4.38 3.24
N ASP A 45 17.60 -5.27 2.52
CA ASP A 45 17.06 -6.58 2.11
C ASP A 45 17.35 -7.66 3.16
N TYR A 46 16.72 -7.49 4.32
CA TYR A 46 16.84 -8.42 5.44
C TYR A 46 16.22 -9.80 5.14
N ASP A 47 15.36 -9.90 4.14
CA ASP A 47 14.62 -11.12 3.78
C ASP A 47 15.40 -12.06 2.84
N GLU A 48 16.56 -11.60 2.34
CA GLU A 48 17.51 -12.44 1.60
C GLU A 48 18.40 -13.29 2.53
N ALA A 49 18.39 -13.00 3.84
CA ALA A 49 19.15 -13.71 4.86
C ALA A 49 18.27 -14.72 5.62
N PRO A 50 18.87 -15.78 6.21
CA PRO A 50 20.27 -16.15 6.17
C PRO A 50 20.67 -16.83 4.86
N VAL A 51 21.92 -16.64 4.45
CA VAL A 51 22.52 -17.47 3.38
C VAL A 51 22.55 -18.93 3.83
N HIS A 52 22.04 -19.82 3.02
CA HIS A 52 21.97 -21.25 3.32
C HIS A 52 22.25 -22.09 2.08
N LYS A 53 22.66 -23.32 2.31
CA LYS A 53 22.97 -24.27 1.23
C LYS A 53 21.69 -24.92 0.73
N VAL A 54 21.50 -24.94 -0.59
CA VAL A 54 20.38 -25.63 -1.25
C VAL A 54 20.93 -26.66 -2.24
N ASN A 55 20.36 -27.88 -2.18
CA ASN A 55 20.63 -28.98 -3.11
C ASN A 55 19.43 -29.10 -4.07
N ILE A 56 19.68 -28.99 -5.36
CA ILE A 56 18.73 -29.28 -6.44
C ILE A 56 19.04 -30.71 -6.90
N THR A 57 18.25 -31.68 -6.47
CA THR A 57 18.57 -33.11 -6.69
C THR A 57 18.16 -33.61 -8.05
N ASN A 58 17.22 -32.95 -8.70
CA ASN A 58 16.73 -33.30 -10.03
C ASN A 58 17.04 -32.19 -11.01
N GLY A 59 17.69 -32.51 -12.13
CA GLY A 59 17.77 -31.57 -13.25
C GLY A 59 16.39 -31.33 -13.83
N PHE A 60 16.20 -30.15 -14.38
CA PHE A 60 14.95 -29.71 -14.99
C PHE A 60 15.22 -28.93 -16.28
N ARG A 61 14.18 -28.66 -17.05
CA ARG A 61 14.28 -27.73 -18.18
C ARG A 61 13.49 -26.46 -17.83
N MET A 62 14.06 -25.32 -18.19
CA MET A 62 13.42 -24.01 -17.96
C MET A 62 13.27 -23.29 -19.29
N SER A 63 12.16 -22.58 -19.51
CA SER A 63 12.03 -21.74 -20.72
C SER A 63 13.16 -20.71 -20.76
N ILE A 64 13.77 -20.53 -21.94
CA ILE A 64 14.94 -19.67 -22.10
C ILE A 64 14.65 -18.20 -21.78
N SER A 65 13.39 -17.81 -21.87
CA SER A 65 12.87 -16.48 -21.52
C SER A 65 11.52 -16.60 -20.84
N GLU A 66 10.93 -15.48 -20.47
CA GLU A 66 9.55 -15.38 -20.05
C GLU A 66 8.61 -15.86 -21.17
N ILE A 67 7.39 -16.26 -20.80
CA ILE A 67 6.34 -16.60 -21.76
C ILE A 67 5.91 -15.34 -22.51
N THR A 68 5.80 -15.44 -23.83
CA THR A 68 5.45 -14.33 -24.70
C THR A 68 3.94 -14.17 -24.87
N ASN A 69 3.50 -13.01 -25.38
CA ASN A 69 2.10 -12.76 -25.73
C ASN A 69 1.56 -13.82 -26.69
N ALA A 70 2.30 -14.13 -27.76
CA ALA A 70 1.86 -15.14 -28.73
C ALA A 70 1.66 -16.52 -28.09
N GLN A 71 2.57 -16.94 -27.21
CA GLN A 71 2.46 -18.22 -26.50
C GLN A 71 1.28 -18.25 -25.52
N TYR A 72 1.07 -17.17 -24.76
CA TYR A 72 -0.03 -17.11 -23.81
C TYR A 72 -1.40 -17.01 -24.50
N GLU A 73 -1.51 -16.28 -25.58
CA GLU A 73 -2.74 -16.10 -26.35
C GLU A 73 -3.21 -17.39 -27.04
N GLU A 74 -2.35 -18.37 -27.21
CA GLU A 74 -2.77 -19.72 -27.64
C GLU A 74 -3.61 -20.43 -26.58
N PHE A 75 -3.35 -20.13 -25.31
CA PHE A 75 -4.14 -20.59 -24.17
C PHE A 75 -5.38 -19.72 -23.96
N ARG A 76 -5.20 -18.39 -23.95
CA ARG A 76 -6.27 -17.40 -23.72
C ARG A 76 -6.26 -16.31 -24.79
N PRO A 77 -6.92 -16.54 -25.94
CA PRO A 77 -6.94 -15.57 -27.04
C PRO A 77 -7.48 -14.18 -26.66
N GLU A 78 -8.38 -14.10 -25.67
CA GLU A 78 -8.94 -12.84 -25.16
C GLU A 78 -7.90 -11.96 -24.46
N HIS A 79 -6.79 -12.52 -23.99
CA HIS A 79 -5.70 -11.75 -23.38
C HIS A 79 -5.10 -10.71 -24.34
N ARG A 80 -5.23 -10.92 -25.64
CA ARG A 80 -4.81 -9.96 -26.67
C ARG A 80 -5.39 -8.55 -26.48
N GLN A 81 -6.53 -8.42 -25.80
CA GLN A 81 -7.15 -7.13 -25.47
C GLN A 81 -6.34 -6.32 -24.45
N LEU A 82 -5.43 -6.95 -23.71
CA LEU A 82 -4.56 -6.32 -22.75
C LEU A 82 -3.22 -5.85 -23.33
N ARG A 83 -2.93 -6.17 -24.59
CA ARG A 83 -1.72 -5.67 -25.26
C ARG A 83 -1.71 -4.14 -25.30
N GLY A 84 -0.59 -3.55 -24.92
CA GLY A 84 -0.43 -2.11 -24.86
C GLY A 84 -1.14 -1.44 -23.67
N LYS A 85 -1.81 -2.19 -22.79
CA LYS A 85 -2.33 -1.65 -21.55
C LYS A 85 -1.17 -1.05 -20.74
N ASP A 86 -1.37 0.11 -20.16
CA ASP A 86 -0.37 0.90 -19.43
C ASP A 86 0.88 1.27 -20.27
N GLY A 87 0.85 1.08 -21.59
CA GLY A 87 1.94 1.42 -22.51
C GLY A 87 2.98 0.31 -22.74
N PHE A 88 2.69 -0.95 -22.38
CA PHE A 88 3.65 -2.06 -22.43
C PHE A 88 3.11 -3.28 -23.16
N SER A 89 4.00 -4.19 -23.58
CA SER A 89 3.68 -5.52 -24.11
C SER A 89 2.75 -5.50 -25.34
N TYR A 90 3.24 -4.94 -26.44
CA TYR A 90 2.50 -4.84 -27.72
C TYR A 90 2.75 -6.01 -28.67
N GLY A 91 4.01 -6.49 -28.72
CA GLY A 91 4.49 -7.44 -29.72
C GLY A 91 4.18 -8.90 -29.40
N ASP A 92 4.21 -9.75 -30.43
CA ASP A 92 4.04 -11.19 -30.27
C ASP A 92 5.14 -11.81 -29.41
N ASP A 93 6.39 -11.33 -29.57
CA ASP A 93 7.59 -11.81 -28.88
C ASP A 93 7.91 -11.02 -27.61
N GLU A 94 7.04 -10.15 -27.15
CA GLU A 94 7.20 -9.48 -25.86
C GLU A 94 6.61 -10.32 -24.75
N ALA A 95 7.21 -10.21 -23.56
CA ALA A 95 6.76 -10.92 -22.36
C ALA A 95 5.28 -10.62 -22.07
N VAL A 96 4.49 -11.64 -21.80
CA VAL A 96 3.11 -11.47 -21.34
C VAL A 96 3.11 -10.84 -19.95
N VAL A 97 2.25 -9.85 -19.75
CA VAL A 97 2.04 -9.16 -18.49
C VAL A 97 0.54 -9.12 -18.15
N HIS A 98 0.16 -8.56 -17.01
CA HIS A 98 -1.22 -8.60 -16.49
C HIS A 98 -1.74 -10.02 -16.26
N VAL A 99 -0.87 -10.93 -15.85
CA VAL A 99 -1.17 -12.32 -15.52
C VAL A 99 -0.99 -12.54 -14.01
N SER A 100 -2.01 -13.08 -13.35
CA SER A 100 -1.92 -13.46 -11.94
C SER A 100 -1.16 -14.77 -11.77
N TYR A 101 -0.84 -15.11 -10.51
CA TYR A 101 -0.28 -16.41 -10.17
C TYR A 101 -1.18 -17.57 -10.66
N ASP A 102 -2.49 -17.45 -10.43
CA ASP A 102 -3.46 -18.48 -10.85
C ASP A 102 -3.55 -18.58 -12.38
N ASP A 103 -3.44 -17.46 -13.10
CA ASP A 103 -3.39 -17.44 -14.56
C ASP A 103 -2.14 -18.15 -15.09
N ALA A 104 -0.99 -17.93 -14.46
CA ALA A 104 0.26 -18.57 -14.82
C ALA A 104 0.24 -20.09 -14.53
N CYS A 105 -0.34 -20.50 -13.41
CA CYS A 105 -0.56 -21.92 -13.09
C CYS A 105 -1.50 -22.58 -14.10
N ALA A 106 -2.61 -21.94 -14.45
CA ALA A 106 -3.55 -22.45 -15.43
C ALA A 106 -2.93 -22.61 -16.85
N TYR A 107 -2.02 -21.69 -17.23
CA TYR A 107 -1.22 -21.84 -18.45
C TYR A 107 -0.33 -23.09 -18.37
N CYS A 108 0.36 -23.33 -17.26
CA CYS A 108 1.20 -24.52 -17.06
C CYS A 108 0.39 -25.82 -17.13
N GLU A 109 -0.81 -25.85 -16.56
CA GLU A 109 -1.72 -26.98 -16.63
C GLU A 109 -2.15 -27.25 -18.06
N TRP A 110 -2.62 -26.21 -18.78
CA TRP A 110 -2.99 -26.30 -20.19
C TRP A 110 -1.82 -26.80 -21.06
N LEU A 111 -0.62 -26.26 -20.85
CA LEU A 111 0.57 -26.70 -21.60
C LEU A 111 0.89 -28.17 -21.31
N SER A 112 0.74 -28.60 -20.08
CA SER A 112 0.94 -29.99 -19.67
C SER A 112 -0.06 -30.93 -20.33
N GLU A 113 -1.34 -30.59 -20.32
CA GLU A 113 -2.40 -31.37 -20.94
C GLU A 113 -2.23 -31.45 -22.47
N THR A 114 -1.89 -30.32 -23.11
CA THR A 114 -1.73 -30.23 -24.56
C THR A 114 -0.54 -31.06 -25.06
N THR A 115 0.56 -31.07 -24.29
CA THR A 115 1.82 -31.69 -24.72
C THR A 115 2.05 -33.09 -24.17
N GLY A 116 1.30 -33.49 -23.12
CA GLY A 116 1.53 -34.74 -22.38
C GLY A 116 2.81 -34.74 -21.54
N ARG A 117 3.38 -33.56 -21.27
CA ARG A 117 4.59 -33.35 -20.45
C ARG A 117 4.18 -32.62 -19.18
N HIS A 118 5.08 -32.46 -18.19
CA HIS A 118 4.75 -31.81 -16.93
C HIS A 118 5.40 -30.43 -16.84
N PHE A 119 4.60 -29.39 -16.93
CA PHE A 119 5.00 -28.00 -16.78
C PHE A 119 4.44 -27.40 -15.50
N ARG A 120 5.20 -26.54 -14.87
CA ARG A 120 4.83 -25.75 -13.68
C ARG A 120 5.64 -24.46 -13.63
N LEU A 121 5.30 -23.58 -12.71
CA LEU A 121 6.18 -22.47 -12.32
C LEU A 121 7.44 -23.02 -11.63
N PRO A 122 8.59 -22.31 -11.69
CA PRO A 122 9.77 -22.65 -10.91
C PRO A 122 9.50 -22.54 -9.41
N THR A 123 10.21 -23.30 -8.57
CA THR A 123 10.38 -22.91 -7.17
C THR A 123 11.30 -21.70 -7.09
N GLU A 124 11.23 -20.94 -5.98
CA GLU A 124 12.13 -19.82 -5.74
C GLU A 124 13.59 -20.26 -5.81
N ALA A 125 13.90 -21.41 -5.24
CA ALA A 125 15.23 -21.99 -5.25
C ALA A 125 15.70 -22.42 -6.66
N GLU A 126 14.83 -23.03 -7.46
CA GLU A 126 15.12 -23.36 -8.87
C GLU A 126 15.37 -22.10 -9.68
N TRP A 127 14.59 -21.04 -9.46
CA TRP A 127 14.76 -19.76 -10.14
C TRP A 127 16.12 -19.13 -9.82
N GLU A 128 16.48 -19.03 -8.52
CA GLU A 128 17.76 -18.43 -8.12
C GLU A 128 18.95 -19.26 -8.57
N TYR A 129 18.86 -20.59 -8.47
CA TYR A 129 19.88 -21.51 -8.97
C TYR A 129 20.11 -21.34 -10.48
N ALA A 130 19.02 -21.28 -11.24
CA ALA A 130 19.04 -21.08 -12.69
C ALA A 130 19.59 -19.69 -13.07
N CYS A 131 19.21 -18.65 -12.33
CA CYS A 131 19.73 -17.31 -12.52
C CYS A 131 21.23 -17.22 -12.28
N ARG A 132 21.73 -17.80 -11.19
CA ARG A 132 23.16 -17.82 -10.84
C ARG A 132 23.99 -18.56 -11.87
N ALA A 133 23.52 -19.65 -12.39
CA ALA A 133 24.25 -20.49 -13.34
C ALA A 133 25.72 -20.76 -12.93
N GLY A 134 25.93 -21.03 -11.63
CA GLY A 134 27.23 -21.28 -11.04
C GLY A 134 28.02 -20.06 -10.53
N THR A 135 27.46 -18.84 -10.61
CA THR A 135 28.10 -17.63 -10.08
C THR A 135 27.65 -17.31 -8.65
N TYR A 136 28.44 -16.49 -7.94
CA TYR A 136 28.14 -16.02 -6.58
C TYR A 136 28.17 -14.50 -6.48
N THR A 137 28.26 -13.81 -7.60
CA THR A 137 28.24 -12.35 -7.72
C THR A 137 26.85 -11.78 -7.53
N LEU A 138 26.71 -10.45 -7.44
CA LEU A 138 25.42 -9.76 -7.28
C LEU A 138 24.46 -10.08 -8.43
N TYR A 139 25.02 -10.13 -9.66
CA TYR A 139 24.32 -10.56 -10.87
C TYR A 139 25.07 -11.74 -11.49
N TRP A 140 24.42 -12.55 -12.33
CA TRP A 140 25.13 -13.67 -12.95
C TRP A 140 26.31 -13.23 -13.82
N ILE A 141 26.33 -11.99 -14.29
CA ILE A 141 27.39 -11.40 -15.13
C ILE A 141 28.52 -10.72 -14.32
N GLY A 142 28.40 -10.62 -12.99
CA GLY A 142 29.38 -9.97 -12.10
C GLY A 142 28.74 -9.11 -11.02
N ASP A 143 29.50 -8.22 -10.39
CA ASP A 143 29.01 -7.34 -9.31
C ASP A 143 28.43 -6.01 -9.82
N GLY A 144 28.35 -5.81 -11.12
CA GLY A 144 27.70 -4.67 -11.76
C GLY A 144 26.83 -5.14 -12.93
N LEU A 145 25.62 -4.56 -13.03
CA LEU A 145 24.74 -4.82 -14.15
C LEU A 145 25.05 -3.80 -15.28
N PRO A 146 25.45 -4.26 -16.49
CA PRO A 146 25.71 -3.38 -17.62
C PRO A 146 24.48 -2.54 -17.97
N GLU A 147 24.69 -1.29 -18.36
CA GLU A 147 23.60 -0.38 -18.75
C GLU A 147 22.73 -0.94 -19.87
N SER A 148 23.31 -1.72 -20.79
CA SER A 148 22.57 -2.40 -21.86
C SER A 148 21.57 -3.46 -21.39
N MET A 149 21.69 -3.94 -20.16
CA MET A 149 20.76 -4.88 -19.53
C MET A 149 19.73 -4.18 -18.64
N GLN A 150 19.85 -2.88 -18.49
CA GLN A 150 18.92 -2.07 -17.71
C GLN A 150 17.92 -1.43 -18.66
N LYS A 151 16.62 -1.77 -18.58
CA LYS A 151 15.63 -1.26 -19.52
C LYS A 151 15.14 0.15 -19.18
N HIS A 152 14.88 0.43 -17.91
CA HIS A 152 14.51 1.76 -17.47
C HIS A 152 14.82 1.96 -15.98
N GLN A 153 15.49 3.07 -15.64
CA GLN A 153 16.12 3.14 -14.33
C GLN A 153 16.17 4.54 -13.72
N ARG A 154 15.57 5.54 -14.35
CA ARG A 154 15.82 6.92 -13.90
C ARG A 154 15.03 7.30 -12.68
N THR A 155 13.77 6.91 -12.60
CA THR A 155 12.94 7.04 -11.41
C THR A 155 11.77 6.06 -11.53
N GLU A 156 11.44 5.36 -10.47
CA GLU A 156 10.23 4.52 -10.43
C GLU A 156 8.95 5.35 -10.60
N ARG A 157 9.05 6.67 -10.44
CA ARG A 157 7.93 7.60 -10.55
C ARG A 157 7.39 7.78 -11.96
N ASP A 158 8.23 7.64 -12.97
CA ASP A 158 7.85 7.89 -14.36
C ASP A 158 8.07 6.62 -15.16
N MET A 159 7.08 5.73 -15.17
CA MET A 159 7.09 4.55 -16.04
C MET A 159 7.17 5.04 -17.50
N VAL A 160 8.34 4.86 -18.10
CA VAL A 160 8.55 5.19 -19.50
C VAL A 160 8.28 3.92 -20.31
N PRO A 161 7.43 3.97 -21.34
CA PRO A 161 7.21 2.85 -22.23
C PRO A 161 8.54 2.33 -22.80
N VAL A 162 8.80 1.04 -22.58
CA VAL A 162 9.95 0.31 -23.12
C VAL A 162 9.46 -1.00 -23.73
N SER A 163 10.20 -1.53 -24.69
CA SER A 163 9.88 -2.86 -25.23
C SER A 163 10.17 -3.94 -24.19
N LEU A 164 9.21 -4.85 -24.04
CA LEU A 164 9.35 -6.07 -23.23
C LEU A 164 9.79 -7.28 -24.07
N GLN A 165 10.48 -7.01 -25.19
CA GLN A 165 11.05 -8.05 -26.06
C GLN A 165 11.83 -9.07 -25.24
N THR A 166 11.45 -10.33 -25.33
CA THR A 166 12.16 -11.45 -24.70
C THR A 166 13.48 -11.75 -25.40
N CYS A 167 14.39 -12.45 -24.72
CA CYS A 167 15.75 -12.71 -25.19
C CYS A 167 16.54 -11.45 -25.56
N SER A 168 16.23 -10.32 -24.92
CA SER A 168 16.89 -9.03 -25.18
C SER A 168 18.21 -8.87 -24.41
N SER A 169 18.42 -9.61 -23.34
CA SER A 169 19.68 -9.67 -22.59
C SER A 169 20.54 -10.84 -23.07
N PRO A 170 21.88 -10.84 -22.82
CA PRO A 170 22.72 -12.00 -23.01
C PRO A 170 22.24 -13.22 -22.20
N ALA A 171 22.42 -14.41 -22.75
CA ALA A 171 22.15 -15.65 -22.02
C ALA A 171 23.18 -15.89 -20.91
N ASN A 172 22.75 -16.39 -19.77
CA ASN A 172 23.64 -16.84 -18.70
C ASN A 172 24.31 -18.21 -19.02
N GLY A 173 25.07 -18.75 -18.09
CA GLY A 173 25.79 -20.02 -18.26
C GLY A 173 24.91 -21.25 -18.54
N PHE A 174 23.60 -21.19 -18.28
CA PHE A 174 22.62 -22.23 -18.62
C PHE A 174 21.79 -21.91 -19.88
N GLY A 175 22.08 -20.80 -20.57
CA GLY A 175 21.36 -20.40 -21.78
C GLY A 175 20.04 -19.66 -21.51
N LEU A 176 19.87 -19.09 -20.32
CA LEU A 176 18.68 -18.35 -19.92
C LEU A 176 18.87 -16.85 -20.10
N HIS A 177 17.88 -16.19 -20.66
CA HIS A 177 17.84 -14.76 -20.93
C HIS A 177 16.96 -14.02 -19.92
N ASP A 178 17.15 -12.71 -19.80
CA ASP A 178 16.30 -11.75 -19.09
C ASP A 178 16.10 -12.05 -17.59
N MET A 179 17.10 -12.74 -16.96
CA MET A 179 17.06 -13.09 -15.54
C MET A 179 17.21 -11.88 -14.61
N HIS A 180 17.48 -10.67 -15.13
CA HIS A 180 17.62 -9.43 -14.39
C HIS A 180 16.81 -8.34 -15.07
N GLY A 181 15.56 -8.14 -14.66
CA GLY A 181 14.65 -7.13 -15.21
C GLY A 181 13.69 -7.73 -16.26
N ASN A 182 13.25 -6.93 -17.20
CA ASN A 182 12.18 -7.15 -18.15
C ASN A 182 10.81 -7.26 -17.45
N VAL A 183 10.43 -8.42 -16.93
CA VAL A 183 9.25 -8.55 -16.06
C VAL A 183 9.58 -9.38 -14.83
N GLU A 184 8.92 -9.12 -13.72
CA GLU A 184 8.95 -9.98 -12.55
C GLU A 184 8.33 -11.33 -12.88
N GLU A 185 8.84 -12.40 -12.28
CA GLU A 185 8.44 -13.75 -12.63
C GLU A 185 7.86 -14.49 -11.43
N TRP A 186 6.63 -14.99 -11.57
CA TRP A 186 5.98 -15.81 -10.57
C TRP A 186 6.77 -17.09 -10.27
N CYS A 187 6.94 -17.36 -8.96
CA CYS A 187 7.41 -18.66 -8.44
C CYS A 187 6.27 -19.37 -7.71
N ILE A 188 6.39 -20.72 -7.60
CA ILE A 188 5.36 -21.54 -6.95
C ILE A 188 5.27 -21.32 -5.44
N ASP A 189 6.36 -20.82 -4.83
CA ASP A 189 6.51 -20.70 -3.38
C ASP A 189 5.58 -19.64 -2.79
N TRP A 190 5.04 -19.97 -1.61
CA TRP A 190 4.59 -18.93 -0.71
C TRP A 190 5.80 -18.19 -0.14
N TYR A 191 5.67 -16.87 -0.04
CA TYR A 191 6.72 -16.06 0.56
C TYR A 191 6.81 -16.30 2.07
N GLY A 192 8.02 -16.55 2.55
CA GLY A 192 8.33 -16.74 3.96
C GLY A 192 9.81 -16.52 4.27
N PRO A 193 10.21 -16.49 5.55
CA PRO A 193 11.59 -16.33 5.93
C PRO A 193 12.40 -17.56 5.51
N TYR A 194 13.68 -17.34 5.17
CA TYR A 194 14.61 -18.43 4.92
C TYR A 194 14.98 -19.17 6.21
N ASN A 195 15.24 -20.48 6.06
CA ASN A 195 15.81 -21.31 7.12
C ASN A 195 17.34 -21.35 6.97
N ALA A 196 18.09 -21.24 8.07
CA ALA A 196 19.55 -21.32 8.07
C ALA A 196 20.11 -22.73 7.78
N GLU A 197 19.28 -23.76 7.94
CA GLU A 197 19.67 -25.14 7.72
C GLU A 197 19.81 -25.46 6.22
N GLU A 198 20.67 -26.44 5.89
CA GLU A 198 20.78 -26.98 4.53
C GLU A 198 19.44 -27.56 4.07
N GLN A 199 19.01 -27.23 2.86
CA GLN A 199 17.73 -27.63 2.29
C GLN A 199 17.92 -28.45 1.02
N THR A 200 16.96 -29.33 0.73
CA THR A 200 16.92 -30.13 -0.48
C THR A 200 15.59 -29.91 -1.18
N ASP A 201 15.65 -29.46 -2.44
CA ASP A 201 14.53 -29.16 -3.30
C ASP A 201 13.42 -28.33 -2.59
N PRO A 202 13.73 -27.20 -1.93
CA PRO A 202 12.74 -26.46 -1.17
C PRO A 202 11.71 -25.81 -2.09
N ALA A 203 10.46 -25.71 -1.59
CA ALA A 203 9.34 -25.03 -2.25
C ALA A 203 8.63 -24.03 -1.32
N GLY A 204 9.34 -23.53 -0.33
CA GLY A 204 8.82 -22.56 0.65
C GLY A 204 7.79 -23.15 1.62
N PRO A 205 7.07 -22.28 2.37
CA PRO A 205 6.03 -22.66 3.32
C PRO A 205 4.85 -23.36 2.64
N SER A 206 4.12 -24.20 3.39
CA SER A 206 2.90 -24.87 2.88
C SER A 206 1.72 -23.92 2.68
N GLU A 207 1.74 -22.76 3.35
CA GLU A 207 0.71 -21.72 3.26
C GLU A 207 1.34 -20.33 3.45
N GLY A 208 0.69 -19.31 2.95
CA GLY A 208 1.16 -17.93 3.04
C GLY A 208 0.13 -16.93 2.54
N ILE A 209 0.53 -15.67 2.49
CA ILE A 209 -0.31 -14.56 2.02
C ILE A 209 0.12 -14.14 0.61
N TYR A 210 1.42 -14.16 0.33
CA TYR A 210 2.01 -13.69 -0.92
C TYR A 210 2.72 -14.84 -1.62
N ARG A 211 2.67 -14.83 -2.96
CA ARG A 211 3.52 -15.69 -3.79
C ARG A 211 4.81 -14.96 -4.12
N VAL A 212 5.91 -15.68 -4.12
CA VAL A 212 7.22 -15.14 -4.48
C VAL A 212 7.23 -14.69 -5.93
N THR A 213 7.85 -13.54 -6.19
CA THR A 213 8.26 -13.09 -7.52
C THR A 213 9.75 -12.81 -7.53
N ARG A 214 10.41 -13.01 -8.67
CA ARG A 214 11.85 -12.89 -8.81
C ARG A 214 12.23 -12.10 -10.07
N GLY A 215 13.50 -11.65 -10.15
CA GLY A 215 14.08 -11.03 -11.33
C GLY A 215 13.93 -9.50 -11.39
N GLY A 216 12.88 -8.96 -10.77
CA GLY A 216 12.49 -7.57 -10.95
C GLY A 216 11.97 -7.30 -12.36
N SER A 217 11.60 -6.06 -12.66
CA SER A 217 10.97 -5.67 -13.91
C SER A 217 11.76 -4.59 -14.67
N HIS A 218 11.22 -4.20 -15.81
CA HIS A 218 11.71 -3.05 -16.59
C HIS A 218 11.73 -1.72 -15.82
N ASN A 219 10.93 -1.60 -14.76
CA ASN A 219 10.81 -0.41 -13.92
C ASN A 219 11.51 -0.56 -12.55
N THR A 220 12.25 -1.63 -12.34
CA THR A 220 12.94 -1.89 -11.08
C THR A 220 14.34 -1.29 -11.11
N PRO A 221 14.75 -0.46 -10.12
CA PRO A 221 16.11 0.05 -10.00
C PRO A 221 17.13 -1.09 -9.95
N HIS A 222 18.31 -0.87 -10.52
CA HIS A 222 19.31 -1.94 -10.72
C HIS A 222 19.73 -2.62 -9.40
N GLU A 223 19.78 -1.90 -8.29
CA GLU A 223 20.08 -2.45 -6.96
C GLU A 223 19.09 -3.52 -6.49
N PHE A 224 17.87 -3.52 -7.03
CA PHE A 224 16.84 -4.53 -6.76
C PHE A 224 16.71 -5.59 -7.87
N LEU A 225 17.60 -5.55 -8.89
CA LEU A 225 17.69 -6.58 -9.94
C LEU A 225 18.71 -7.68 -9.59
N ARG A 226 19.26 -7.69 -8.37
CA ARG A 226 20.27 -8.66 -7.94
C ARG A 226 19.70 -10.08 -7.95
N THR A 227 20.57 -11.07 -8.17
CA THR A 227 20.17 -12.49 -8.20
C THR A 227 19.44 -12.94 -6.93
N ALA A 228 19.88 -12.44 -5.75
CA ALA A 228 19.29 -12.79 -4.47
C ALA A 228 18.04 -11.97 -4.11
N ASN A 229 17.76 -10.87 -4.82
CA ASN A 229 16.63 -10.00 -4.49
C ASN A 229 15.31 -10.75 -4.52
N ARG A 230 14.51 -10.57 -3.48
CA ARG A 230 13.23 -11.23 -3.29
C ARG A 230 12.12 -10.21 -3.37
N SER A 231 11.09 -10.53 -4.11
CA SER A 231 9.84 -9.77 -4.16
C SER A 231 8.66 -10.71 -3.98
N ALA A 232 7.49 -10.17 -3.75
CA ALA A 232 6.27 -10.96 -3.70
C ALA A 232 5.04 -10.12 -4.02
N ALA A 233 3.97 -10.80 -4.40
CA ALA A 233 2.68 -10.17 -4.68
C ALA A 233 1.52 -11.07 -4.21
N MET A 234 0.33 -10.48 -4.07
CA MET A 234 -0.88 -11.26 -3.82
C MET A 234 -1.16 -12.18 -5.02
N PRO A 235 -1.63 -13.43 -4.81
CA PRO A 235 -1.83 -14.37 -5.94
C PRO A 235 -2.75 -13.84 -7.04
N SER A 236 -3.67 -12.95 -6.71
CA SER A 236 -4.60 -12.30 -7.66
C SER A 236 -4.06 -11.04 -8.33
N ASP A 237 -2.84 -10.59 -7.99
CA ASP A 237 -2.24 -9.37 -8.53
C ASP A 237 -1.97 -9.49 -10.04
N ARG A 238 -2.24 -8.40 -10.77
CA ARG A 238 -2.06 -8.29 -12.23
C ARG A 238 -1.65 -6.88 -12.58
N HIS A 239 -0.44 -6.70 -13.07
CA HIS A 239 0.05 -5.39 -13.52
C HIS A 239 1.05 -5.51 -14.67
N SER A 240 1.44 -4.40 -15.26
CA SER A 240 2.32 -4.34 -16.42
C SER A 240 3.78 -4.76 -16.17
N GLN A 241 4.14 -5.07 -14.94
CA GLN A 241 5.51 -5.43 -14.57
C GLN A 241 5.67 -6.91 -14.23
N ILE A 242 4.59 -7.73 -14.24
CA ILE A 242 4.62 -9.12 -13.79
C ILE A 242 4.20 -10.09 -14.89
N GLY A 243 5.02 -11.09 -15.11
CA GLY A 243 4.85 -12.21 -16.03
C GLY A 243 5.33 -13.50 -15.39
N PHE A 244 5.82 -14.45 -16.19
CA PHE A 244 6.32 -15.73 -15.69
C PHE A 244 7.13 -16.49 -16.72
N ARG A 245 7.95 -17.44 -16.26
CA ARG A 245 8.55 -18.51 -17.08
C ARG A 245 8.11 -19.86 -16.57
N VAL A 246 8.32 -20.91 -17.36
CA VAL A 246 7.91 -22.26 -17.01
C VAL A 246 9.08 -23.21 -16.84
N VAL A 247 8.89 -24.20 -15.98
CA VAL A 247 9.78 -25.34 -15.78
C VAL A 247 9.08 -26.61 -16.24
N GLU A 248 9.80 -27.45 -16.99
CA GLU A 248 9.43 -28.83 -17.28
C GLU A 248 10.19 -29.76 -16.36
N SER A 249 9.45 -30.48 -15.54
CA SER A 249 10.02 -31.44 -14.58
C SER A 249 8.98 -32.45 -14.12
N ASN A 250 9.39 -33.70 -13.98
CA ASN A 250 8.56 -34.75 -13.36
C ASN A 250 8.58 -34.68 -11.82
N TYR A 251 9.45 -33.86 -11.24
CA TYR A 251 9.52 -33.64 -9.81
C TYR A 251 8.38 -32.73 -9.36
N ARG A 252 7.68 -33.12 -8.30
CA ARG A 252 6.68 -32.30 -7.61
C ARG A 252 7.30 -31.79 -6.32
N PRO A 253 7.43 -30.47 -6.16
CA PRO A 253 7.99 -29.89 -4.94
C PRO A 253 7.13 -30.20 -3.72
N ASP A 254 7.78 -30.50 -2.59
CA ASP A 254 7.14 -30.62 -1.28
C ASP A 254 7.33 -29.33 -0.48
N TYR A 255 6.24 -28.81 0.08
CA TYR A 255 6.27 -27.63 0.92
C TYR A 255 6.83 -27.96 2.30
N THR A 256 7.88 -27.27 2.75
CA THR A 256 8.65 -27.59 3.97
C THR A 256 8.80 -26.45 4.98
N GLY A 257 8.08 -25.35 4.81
CA GLY A 257 8.25 -24.17 5.66
C GLY A 257 7.39 -24.17 6.93
N GLN A 258 7.81 -23.38 7.94
CA GLN A 258 7.01 -23.11 9.13
C GLN A 258 6.11 -21.89 8.92
N VAL A 259 4.88 -21.98 9.41
CA VAL A 259 3.96 -20.85 9.46
C VAL A 259 4.40 -19.89 10.57
N ALA A 260 4.38 -18.59 10.30
CA ALA A 260 4.75 -17.57 11.27
C ALA A 260 3.82 -17.60 12.50
N ALA A 261 4.40 -17.51 13.69
CA ALA A 261 3.66 -17.49 14.96
C ALA A 261 2.75 -16.26 15.06
N ALA A 262 1.55 -16.42 15.60
CA ALA A 262 0.61 -15.33 15.83
C ALA A 262 1.19 -14.32 16.84
N PRO A 263 1.06 -13.00 16.57
CA PRO A 263 1.61 -11.98 17.45
C PRO A 263 0.86 -11.87 18.77
N GLY A 264 1.60 -11.57 19.82
CA GLY A 264 1.35 -11.10 21.16
C GLY A 264 -0.02 -11.27 21.87
N ASN A 265 0.01 -11.14 23.20
CA ASN A 265 -1.20 -11.22 24.02
C ASN A 265 -2.04 -9.92 23.93
N VAL A 266 -3.13 -9.95 23.16
CA VAL A 266 -4.16 -8.90 23.14
C VAL A 266 -5.34 -9.34 24.01
N ARG A 267 -5.81 -8.45 24.90
CA ARG A 267 -6.97 -8.73 25.75
C ARG A 267 -8.24 -8.83 24.90
N MET A 268 -9.01 -9.91 25.05
CA MET A 268 -10.20 -10.17 24.24
C MET A 268 -11.51 -9.64 24.88
N LYS A 269 -11.51 -9.37 26.18
CA LYS A 269 -12.71 -8.93 26.90
C LYS A 269 -13.13 -7.53 26.47
N LYS A 270 -14.39 -7.36 26.06
CA LYS A 270 -14.97 -6.05 25.75
C LYS A 270 -14.84 -5.08 26.91
N ALA A 271 -14.51 -3.84 26.58
CA ALA A 271 -14.40 -2.78 27.57
C ALA A 271 -15.76 -2.32 28.06
N LYS A 272 -15.82 -1.88 29.30
CA LYS A 272 -16.91 -1.04 29.78
C LYS A 272 -16.48 0.40 29.61
N TRP A 273 -17.32 1.20 28.97
CA TRP A 273 -17.09 2.62 28.75
C TRP A 273 -17.92 3.42 29.74
N ALA A 274 -17.30 4.41 30.37
CA ALA A 274 -17.98 5.37 31.21
C ALA A 274 -17.77 6.75 30.57
N SER A 275 -18.85 7.47 30.33
CA SER A 275 -18.76 8.82 29.73
C SER A 275 -17.79 9.69 30.53
N THR A 276 -16.99 10.48 29.83
CA THR A 276 -16.14 11.52 30.43
C THR A 276 -16.96 12.65 31.06
N GLY A 277 -18.26 12.73 30.71
CA GLY A 277 -19.16 13.77 31.20
C GLY A 277 -18.82 15.17 30.68
N ASP A 278 -19.39 16.18 31.34
CA ASP A 278 -19.24 17.59 30.96
C ASP A 278 -17.99 18.26 31.53
N LYS A 279 -17.11 17.48 32.19
CA LYS A 279 -15.86 18.04 32.73
C LYS A 279 -14.81 18.10 31.62
N PRO A 280 -14.15 19.25 31.44
CA PRO A 280 -13.04 19.39 30.51
C PRO A 280 -11.91 18.42 30.82
N VAL A 281 -11.49 17.70 29.79
CA VAL A 281 -10.33 16.79 29.87
C VAL A 281 -9.35 17.15 28.75
N TRP A 282 -8.12 17.40 29.16
CA TRP A 282 -6.96 17.55 28.28
C TRP A 282 -5.79 16.78 28.85
N THR A 283 -5.09 16.06 28.01
CA THR A 283 -3.85 15.38 28.37
C THR A 283 -2.72 15.95 27.52
N ALA A 284 -1.63 16.35 28.18
CA ALA A 284 -0.44 16.81 27.48
C ALA A 284 0.01 15.76 26.44
N PRO A 285 0.36 16.19 25.21
CA PRO A 285 0.68 15.26 24.14
C PRO A 285 1.91 14.42 24.49
N VAL A 286 1.85 13.14 24.12
CA VAL A 286 2.90 12.14 24.34
C VAL A 286 3.27 11.45 23.03
N PRO A 287 4.52 11.01 22.86
CA PRO A 287 4.89 10.25 21.68
C PRO A 287 4.20 8.87 21.68
N TYR A 288 3.70 8.45 20.50
CA TYR A 288 3.20 7.09 20.28
C TYR A 288 4.17 6.25 19.44
N ILE A 289 5.13 6.88 18.77
CA ILE A 289 6.19 6.23 18.01
C ILE A 289 7.44 6.14 18.89
N HIS A 290 7.87 4.92 19.18
CA HIS A 290 9.08 4.60 19.91
C HIS A 290 10.02 3.79 19.02
N THR A 291 11.34 3.85 19.28
CA THR A 291 12.31 3.00 18.58
C THR A 291 12.20 1.56 19.11
N PRO A 292 12.05 0.54 18.25
CA PRO A 292 12.06 -0.86 18.66
C PRO A 292 13.47 -1.29 19.09
N ASP A 293 13.57 -2.39 19.84
CA ASP A 293 14.84 -3.00 20.29
C ASP A 293 14.89 -4.53 20.04
N ASP A 294 13.93 -5.05 19.27
CA ASP A 294 13.73 -6.48 19.01
C ASP A 294 14.02 -6.89 17.55
N GLY A 295 14.61 -5.98 16.76
CA GLY A 295 14.88 -6.22 15.33
C GLY A 295 13.72 -5.89 14.39
N THR A 296 12.60 -5.37 14.90
CA THR A 296 11.52 -4.87 14.05
C THR A 296 12.07 -3.84 13.06
N PRO A 297 11.80 -3.95 11.74
CA PRO A 297 12.23 -2.97 10.75
C PRO A 297 11.74 -1.57 11.11
N PHE A 298 12.67 -0.64 11.25
CA PHE A 298 12.36 0.74 11.65
C PHE A 298 13.33 1.70 10.99
N TYR A 299 12.81 2.53 10.11
CA TYR A 299 13.59 3.46 9.31
C TYR A 299 13.49 4.88 9.85
N LYS A 300 14.26 5.80 9.28
CA LYS A 300 14.37 7.18 9.78
C LYS A 300 13.14 8.04 9.54
N HIS A 301 12.32 7.70 8.51
CA HIS A 301 11.10 8.45 8.17
C HIS A 301 9.86 7.66 8.61
N ASN A 302 9.17 8.17 9.65
CA ASN A 302 7.95 7.60 10.20
C ASN A 302 6.82 8.61 10.03
N HIS A 303 5.74 8.20 9.31
CA HIS A 303 4.75 9.17 8.86
C HIS A 303 3.39 8.54 8.54
N GLN A 304 2.38 9.37 8.21
CA GLN A 304 1.03 8.97 7.78
C GLN A 304 0.29 8.05 8.78
N PRO A 305 -0.05 8.54 9.98
CA PRO A 305 -0.79 7.75 10.95
C PRO A 305 -2.21 7.43 10.49
N ALA A 306 -2.71 6.27 10.97
CA ALA A 306 -4.13 5.99 11.13
C ALA A 306 -4.37 5.45 12.53
N VAL A 307 -5.55 5.67 13.10
CA VAL A 307 -5.90 5.27 14.46
C VAL A 307 -7.35 4.83 14.54
N THR A 308 -7.60 3.78 15.34
CA THR A 308 -8.94 3.36 15.71
C THR A 308 -8.95 2.83 17.15
N TRP A 309 -10.13 2.76 17.75
CA TRP A 309 -10.32 2.06 19.01
C TRP A 309 -10.77 0.61 18.78
N CYS A 310 -10.58 -0.23 19.78
CA CYS A 310 -10.92 -1.66 19.78
C CYS A 310 -12.00 -1.93 20.83
N ASP A 311 -12.81 -2.97 20.64
CA ASP A 311 -13.86 -3.39 21.58
C ASP A 311 -13.33 -3.64 23.02
N ASN A 312 -12.06 -4.04 23.15
CA ASN A 312 -11.40 -4.23 24.43
C ASN A 312 -10.98 -2.91 25.13
N GLY A 313 -11.18 -1.78 24.46
CA GLY A 313 -10.88 -0.43 24.94
C GLY A 313 -9.48 0.08 24.63
N ASP A 314 -8.67 -0.69 23.94
CA ASP A 314 -7.37 -0.25 23.49
C ASP A 314 -7.50 0.70 22.29
N LEU A 315 -6.49 1.55 22.05
CA LEU A 315 -6.28 2.22 20.77
C LEU A 315 -5.23 1.44 19.96
N LEU A 316 -5.46 1.33 18.69
CA LEU A 316 -4.51 0.81 17.72
C LEU A 316 -4.11 1.94 16.78
N ALA A 317 -2.82 2.27 16.76
CA ALA A 317 -2.21 3.20 15.82
C ALA A 317 -1.35 2.44 14.83
N ILE A 318 -1.37 2.87 13.56
CA ILE A 318 -0.48 2.39 12.51
C ILE A 318 0.14 3.57 11.78
N TRP A 319 1.31 3.37 11.19
CA TRP A 319 2.02 4.35 10.35
C TRP A 319 3.00 3.63 9.45
N PHE A 320 3.42 4.24 8.35
CA PHE A 320 4.52 3.69 7.57
C PHE A 320 5.89 4.13 8.12
N SER A 321 6.88 3.27 7.94
CA SER A 321 8.29 3.52 8.21
C SER A 321 9.10 3.17 6.97
N CYS A 322 9.91 4.11 6.49
CA CYS A 322 10.77 3.97 5.32
C CYS A 322 12.00 4.88 5.42
N ASP A 323 12.93 4.74 4.50
CA ASP A 323 14.15 5.57 4.53
C ASP A 323 13.91 7.01 4.05
N ALA A 324 13.05 7.19 3.06
CA ALA A 324 12.61 8.50 2.58
C ALA A 324 11.09 8.66 2.80
N GLU A 325 10.33 9.12 1.84
CA GLU A 325 8.86 9.23 1.90
C GLU A 325 8.17 8.09 1.12
N SER A 326 8.93 7.43 0.28
CA SER A 326 8.55 6.25 -0.49
C SER A 326 9.76 5.33 -0.65
N GLY A 327 9.52 4.06 -0.91
CA GLY A 327 10.58 3.09 -1.14
C GLY A 327 10.06 1.65 -1.08
N ARG A 328 10.81 0.73 -1.65
CA ARG A 328 10.49 -0.70 -1.66
C ARG A 328 10.65 -1.35 -0.28
N GLU A 329 11.52 -0.77 0.58
CA GLU A 329 11.75 -1.20 1.95
C GLU A 329 10.57 -0.87 2.89
N MET A 330 9.66 0.03 2.49
CA MET A 330 8.58 0.55 3.33
C MET A 330 7.81 -0.55 4.04
N VAL A 331 7.61 -0.37 5.34
CA VAL A 331 6.78 -1.22 6.20
C VAL A 331 5.68 -0.39 6.87
N VAL A 332 4.54 -0.99 7.15
CA VAL A 332 3.54 -0.41 8.05
C VAL A 332 3.75 -1.01 9.43
N LEU A 333 3.96 -0.14 10.40
CA LEU A 333 4.15 -0.49 11.81
C LEU A 333 2.90 -0.19 12.61
N SER A 334 2.75 -0.84 13.74
CA SER A 334 1.68 -0.57 14.71
C SER A 334 2.21 -0.37 16.12
N SER A 335 1.46 0.41 16.90
CA SER A 335 1.60 0.53 18.33
C SER A 335 0.21 0.51 18.98
N ARG A 336 0.16 0.06 20.22
CA ARG A 336 -1.09 -0.09 20.97
C ARG A 336 -1.04 0.67 22.29
N LEU A 337 -2.09 1.44 22.56
CA LEU A 337 -2.32 2.01 23.88
C LEU A 337 -3.39 1.19 24.59
N SER A 338 -2.98 0.36 25.54
CA SER A 338 -3.93 -0.45 26.32
C SER A 338 -4.81 0.44 27.19
N LYS A 339 -6.11 0.09 27.30
CA LYS A 339 -7.06 0.83 28.13
C LYS A 339 -6.54 1.03 29.55
N GLY A 340 -6.46 2.30 29.96
CA GLY A 340 -5.93 2.71 31.28
C GLY A 340 -4.41 2.87 31.35
N SER A 341 -3.69 2.56 30.28
CA SER A 341 -2.26 2.88 30.15
C SER A 341 -2.07 4.34 29.75
N ARG A 342 -0.90 4.88 30.07
CA ARG A 342 -0.41 6.17 29.56
C ARG A 342 0.75 6.01 28.58
N GLN A 343 1.18 4.78 28.36
CA GLN A 343 2.31 4.46 27.48
C GLN A 343 1.85 3.58 26.33
N TRP A 344 2.23 3.98 25.13
CA TRP A 344 2.10 3.19 23.93
C TRP A 344 3.11 2.04 23.93
N SER A 345 2.75 0.93 23.34
CA SER A 345 3.67 -0.20 23.16
C SER A 345 4.82 0.18 22.23
N LYS A 346 5.90 -0.61 22.26
CA LYS A 346 6.91 -0.54 21.19
C LYS A 346 6.27 -0.91 19.84
N PRO A 347 6.84 -0.43 18.74
CA PRO A 347 6.37 -0.78 17.40
C PRO A 347 6.47 -2.29 17.14
N SER A 348 5.54 -2.80 16.36
CA SER A 348 5.61 -4.13 15.77
C SER A 348 5.26 -4.05 14.29
N LEU A 349 5.76 -4.99 13.50
CA LEU A 349 5.39 -5.10 12.09
C LEU A 349 3.88 -5.36 11.97
N PHE A 350 3.19 -4.50 11.24
CA PHE A 350 1.74 -4.59 11.06
C PHE A 350 1.38 -5.09 9.67
N PHE A 351 2.01 -4.54 8.62
CA PHE A 351 1.74 -4.91 7.25
C PHE A 351 2.98 -4.70 6.39
N LYS A 352 3.30 -5.67 5.56
CA LYS A 352 4.36 -5.60 4.56
C LYS A 352 3.97 -6.45 3.36
N VAL A 353 4.07 -5.88 2.17
CA VAL A 353 4.19 -6.62 0.92
C VAL A 353 5.66 -6.51 0.52
N PRO A 354 6.38 -7.62 0.38
CA PRO A 354 7.81 -7.59 0.09
C PRO A 354 8.14 -6.78 -1.16
N ASP A 355 9.13 -5.92 -1.05
CA ASP A 355 9.67 -5.10 -2.13
C ASP A 355 8.61 -4.21 -2.82
N ARG A 356 7.66 -3.66 -2.03
CA ARG A 356 6.59 -2.75 -2.51
C ARG A 356 6.47 -1.53 -1.60
N ASN A 357 6.16 -0.39 -2.21
CA ASN A 357 5.71 0.79 -1.50
C ASN A 357 4.27 0.57 -1.00
N LEU A 358 4.02 0.99 0.24
CA LEU A 358 2.75 0.80 0.96
C LEU A 358 2.15 2.12 1.43
N THR A 359 2.34 3.19 0.67
CA THR A 359 1.89 4.53 1.04
C THR A 359 0.37 4.60 1.13
N GLY A 360 -0.11 5.08 2.26
CA GLY A 360 -1.53 5.28 2.54
C GLY A 360 -2.18 4.09 3.23
N SER A 361 -2.62 4.34 4.47
CA SER A 361 -3.33 3.35 5.29
C SER A 361 -4.51 3.98 5.99
N SER A 362 -5.57 3.20 6.21
CA SER A 362 -6.69 3.57 7.07
C SER A 362 -7.10 2.43 8.00
N LEU A 363 -7.71 2.80 9.12
CA LEU A 363 -8.31 1.89 10.09
C LEU A 363 -9.75 2.33 10.36
N LEU A 364 -10.66 1.36 10.49
CA LEU A 364 -12.05 1.60 10.86
C LEU A 364 -12.53 0.53 11.83
N HIS A 365 -13.20 0.93 12.91
CA HIS A 365 -13.97 0.05 13.77
C HIS A 365 -15.37 -0.11 13.17
N LEU A 366 -15.77 -1.34 12.88
CA LEU A 366 -17.08 -1.68 12.33
C LEU A 366 -18.11 -1.91 13.44
N PRO A 367 -19.42 -1.70 13.18
CA PRO A 367 -20.47 -1.86 14.19
C PRO A 367 -20.58 -3.29 14.76
N ASP A 368 -20.11 -4.29 14.03
CA ASP A 368 -20.07 -5.69 14.48
C ASP A 368 -18.86 -6.02 15.38
N GLY A 369 -17.96 -5.05 15.59
CA GLY A 369 -16.77 -5.17 16.42
C GLY A 369 -15.51 -5.58 15.66
N ARG A 370 -15.61 -5.88 14.37
CA ARG A 370 -14.42 -6.08 13.52
C ARG A 370 -13.66 -4.77 13.32
N LEU A 371 -12.36 -4.90 13.11
CA LEU A 371 -11.53 -3.82 12.59
C LEU A 371 -11.29 -4.05 11.11
N MET A 372 -11.38 -3.00 10.32
CA MET A 372 -11.01 -2.97 8.90
C MET A 372 -9.72 -2.18 8.72
N HIS A 373 -8.79 -2.72 7.97
CA HIS A 373 -7.58 -2.05 7.50
C HIS A 373 -7.57 -2.01 5.99
N MET A 374 -7.34 -0.83 5.42
CA MET A 374 -7.12 -0.65 3.99
C MET A 374 -5.74 -0.05 3.75
N ASN A 375 -5.10 -0.45 2.66
CA ASN A 375 -3.78 0.03 2.28
C ASN A 375 -3.63 0.08 0.76
N GLY A 376 -2.97 1.12 0.27
CA GLY A 376 -2.48 1.16 -1.10
C GLY A 376 -1.23 0.30 -1.24
N VAL A 377 -1.22 -0.60 -2.22
CA VAL A 377 -0.08 -1.47 -2.54
C VAL A 377 0.43 -1.09 -3.92
N SER A 378 1.64 -0.56 -3.99
CA SER A 378 2.26 -0.20 -5.27
C SER A 378 2.77 -1.44 -6.01
N ASN A 379 2.82 -1.37 -7.33
CA ASN A 379 3.56 -2.32 -8.16
C ASN A 379 5.06 -1.98 -8.26
N ALA A 380 5.51 -0.94 -7.55
CA ALA A 380 6.89 -0.43 -7.57
C ALA A 380 7.27 0.20 -6.22
N GLY A 381 8.27 1.08 -6.21
CA GLY A 381 8.76 1.80 -5.03
C GLY A 381 8.13 3.18 -4.81
N ASP A 382 7.03 3.53 -5.48
CA ASP A 382 6.40 4.84 -5.39
C ASP A 382 4.89 4.76 -5.06
N TRP A 383 4.23 5.94 -4.98
CA TRP A 383 2.80 6.06 -4.65
C TRP A 383 1.89 6.34 -5.86
N LYS A 384 2.35 6.16 -7.10
CA LYS A 384 1.58 6.51 -8.30
C LYS A 384 0.63 5.42 -8.79
N ASN A 385 1.07 4.17 -8.72
CA ASN A 385 0.34 3.04 -9.28
C ASN A 385 0.03 2.04 -8.18
N LEU A 386 -1.06 2.30 -7.48
CA LEU A 386 -1.49 1.54 -6.32
C LEU A 386 -2.73 0.71 -6.64
N ALA A 387 -2.74 -0.54 -6.21
CA ALA A 387 -3.96 -1.30 -5.99
C ALA A 387 -4.43 -1.09 -4.54
N MET A 388 -5.73 -1.09 -4.31
CA MET A 388 -6.30 -0.90 -2.97
C MET A 388 -6.61 -2.25 -2.35
N SER A 389 -5.94 -2.58 -1.24
CA SER A 389 -6.16 -3.81 -0.48
C SER A 389 -7.00 -3.56 0.77
N VAL A 390 -7.73 -4.59 1.20
CA VAL A 390 -8.54 -4.59 2.44
C VAL A 390 -8.31 -5.90 3.20
N ARG A 391 -8.29 -5.82 4.53
CA ARG A 391 -8.28 -6.98 5.45
C ARG A 391 -9.00 -6.66 6.75
N PHE A 392 -9.39 -7.69 7.47
CA PHE A 392 -10.19 -7.58 8.69
C PHE A 392 -9.56 -8.31 9.87
N SER A 393 -9.87 -7.82 11.08
CA SER A 393 -9.55 -8.48 12.33
C SER A 393 -10.82 -8.65 13.16
N GLU A 394 -10.99 -9.83 13.75
CA GLU A 394 -12.11 -10.20 14.64
C GLU A 394 -11.70 -10.24 16.12
N ASP A 395 -10.42 -9.96 16.41
CA ASP A 395 -9.80 -10.15 17.72
C ASP A 395 -9.08 -8.91 18.25
N ASN A 396 -9.67 -7.73 18.00
CA ASN A 396 -9.12 -6.42 18.41
C ASN A 396 -7.76 -6.08 17.77
N GLY A 397 -7.53 -6.53 16.54
CA GLY A 397 -6.30 -6.26 15.81
C GLY A 397 -5.09 -7.10 16.27
N ARG A 398 -5.35 -8.26 16.94
CA ARG A 398 -4.30 -9.21 17.28
C ARG A 398 -3.87 -10.01 16.06
N THR A 399 -4.85 -10.53 15.30
CA THR A 399 -4.64 -11.22 14.03
C THR A 399 -5.50 -10.58 12.94
N TRP A 400 -5.08 -10.76 11.70
CA TRP A 400 -5.74 -10.21 10.52
C TRP A 400 -5.87 -11.31 9.47
N CYS A 401 -7.01 -11.36 8.77
CA CYS A 401 -7.14 -12.23 7.61
C CYS A 401 -6.13 -11.83 6.51
N ALA A 402 -5.92 -12.72 5.55
CA ALA A 402 -5.18 -12.38 4.34
C ALA A 402 -5.79 -11.15 3.66
N PRO A 403 -4.99 -10.21 3.14
CA PRO A 403 -5.50 -9.08 2.39
C PRO A 403 -6.12 -9.56 1.07
N GLU A 404 -7.20 -8.88 0.67
CA GLU A 404 -7.81 -9.03 -0.64
C GLU A 404 -7.79 -7.67 -1.35
N PHE A 405 -7.87 -7.66 -2.67
CA PHE A 405 -8.01 -6.41 -3.39
C PHE A 405 -9.44 -5.88 -3.32
N ALA A 406 -9.60 -4.72 -2.69
CA ALA A 406 -10.80 -3.91 -2.78
C ALA A 406 -10.95 -3.29 -4.19
N ALA A 407 -9.81 -2.89 -4.78
CA ALA A 407 -9.68 -2.49 -6.18
C ALA A 407 -8.32 -2.97 -6.69
N ALA A 408 -8.34 -3.93 -7.61
CA ALA A 408 -7.15 -4.64 -8.06
C ALA A 408 -6.35 -3.88 -9.14
N GLU A 409 -6.94 -2.89 -9.78
CA GLU A 409 -6.24 -2.10 -10.78
C GLU A 409 -5.24 -1.17 -10.13
N HIS A 410 -4.01 -1.16 -10.64
CA HIS A 410 -2.97 -0.24 -10.21
C HIS A 410 -3.17 1.13 -10.86
N THR A 411 -3.64 2.10 -10.09
CA THR A 411 -3.95 3.46 -10.57
C THR A 411 -3.47 4.53 -9.60
N VAL A 412 -3.46 5.78 -10.06
CA VAL A 412 -3.17 6.95 -9.23
C VAL A 412 -4.31 7.29 -8.24
N ARG A 413 -5.48 6.62 -8.33
CA ARG A 413 -6.68 6.91 -7.55
C ARG A 413 -6.83 6.04 -6.29
N HIS A 414 -5.84 5.24 -5.94
CA HIS A 414 -5.90 4.26 -4.86
C HIS A 414 -4.92 4.54 -3.70
N GLN A 415 -4.42 5.76 -3.57
CA GLN A 415 -3.64 6.12 -2.39
C GLN A 415 -4.58 6.38 -1.21
N VAL A 416 -4.74 5.38 -0.35
CA VAL A 416 -5.67 5.38 0.79
C VAL A 416 -5.37 6.52 1.77
N ILE A 417 -6.41 7.23 2.21
CA ILE A 417 -6.34 8.31 3.21
C ILE A 417 -6.96 7.81 4.52
N ALA A 418 -6.38 8.15 5.66
CA ALA A 418 -6.97 7.85 6.97
C ALA A 418 -8.29 8.61 7.19
N GLY A 419 -9.21 7.98 7.93
CA GLY A 419 -10.50 8.57 8.30
C GLY A 419 -11.66 8.14 7.38
N PRO A 420 -11.83 6.84 7.07
CA PRO A 420 -13.05 6.35 6.42
C PRO A 420 -14.26 6.59 7.33
N ILE A 421 -15.43 6.73 6.74
CA ILE A 421 -16.68 6.93 7.48
C ILE A 421 -17.68 5.80 7.20
N ILE A 422 -18.62 5.64 8.12
CA ILE A 422 -19.84 4.86 7.92
C ILE A 422 -21.00 5.86 7.85
N THR A 423 -21.74 5.85 6.76
CA THR A 423 -22.91 6.70 6.57
C THR A 423 -24.13 6.18 7.33
N GLN A 424 -25.16 7.03 7.52
CA GLN A 424 -26.41 6.66 8.22
C GLN A 424 -27.16 5.50 7.55
N ASP A 425 -27.00 5.37 6.23
CA ASP A 425 -27.58 4.24 5.46
C ASP A 425 -26.68 3.00 5.43
N GLY A 426 -25.56 2.99 6.18
CA GLY A 426 -24.69 1.83 6.39
C GLY A 426 -23.63 1.62 5.32
N ARG A 427 -23.41 2.56 4.39
CA ARG A 427 -22.29 2.50 3.45
C ARG A 427 -20.99 2.87 4.13
N ILE A 428 -19.89 2.25 3.72
CA ILE A 428 -18.54 2.69 4.07
C ILE A 428 -18.02 3.54 2.92
N ILE A 429 -17.48 4.72 3.24
CA ILE A 429 -16.83 5.58 2.24
C ILE A 429 -15.37 5.76 2.64
N GLN A 430 -14.46 5.33 1.77
CA GLN A 430 -13.03 5.49 1.86
C GLN A 430 -12.56 6.55 0.87
N CYS A 431 -11.91 7.60 1.35
CA CYS A 431 -11.23 8.57 0.49
C CYS A 431 -9.83 8.06 0.11
N CYS A 432 -9.45 8.35 -1.14
CA CYS A 432 -8.11 8.10 -1.68
C CYS A 432 -7.64 9.36 -2.40
N ASP A 433 -6.33 9.66 -2.38
CA ASP A 433 -5.78 10.65 -3.31
C ASP A 433 -5.91 10.14 -4.74
N ALA A 434 -6.23 11.04 -5.68
CA ALA A 434 -6.53 10.71 -7.07
C ALA A 434 -5.38 11.05 -8.03
N GLY A 435 -4.19 11.31 -7.50
CA GLY A 435 -3.01 11.62 -8.27
C GLY A 435 -1.79 11.83 -7.40
N PRO A 436 -0.58 11.71 -7.96
CA PRO A 436 0.67 11.74 -7.23
C PRO A 436 1.12 13.14 -6.81
N GLY A 437 0.36 14.16 -7.11
CA GLY A 437 0.72 15.56 -6.86
C GLY A 437 -0.25 16.27 -5.90
N SER A 438 0.21 17.38 -5.31
CA SER A 438 -0.60 18.18 -4.39
C SER A 438 -1.84 18.82 -5.02
N HIS A 439 -2.07 18.63 -6.32
CA HIS A 439 -3.09 19.34 -7.10
C HIS A 439 -4.03 18.41 -7.89
N ASP A 440 -3.96 17.11 -7.68
CA ASP A 440 -4.71 16.14 -8.49
C ASP A 440 -6.08 15.79 -7.87
N GLY A 441 -6.34 16.24 -6.66
CA GLY A 441 -7.61 15.99 -5.97
C GLY A 441 -7.71 14.61 -5.33
N SER A 442 -8.91 14.26 -4.86
CA SER A 442 -9.20 12.96 -4.21
C SER A 442 -10.40 12.27 -4.84
N ALA A 443 -10.44 10.96 -4.68
CA ALA A 443 -11.51 10.05 -5.06
C ALA A 443 -12.22 9.50 -3.82
N VAL A 444 -13.42 8.97 -4.00
CA VAL A 444 -14.11 8.14 -3.01
C VAL A 444 -14.27 6.73 -3.55
N HIS A 445 -14.11 5.75 -2.68
CA HIS A 445 -14.48 4.36 -2.92
C HIS A 445 -15.57 3.98 -1.92
N ILE A 446 -16.66 3.39 -2.41
CA ILE A 446 -17.88 3.16 -1.66
C ILE A 446 -18.16 1.68 -1.58
N SER A 447 -18.38 1.17 -0.36
CA SER A 447 -18.85 -0.18 -0.12
C SER A 447 -20.26 -0.14 0.51
N SER A 448 -21.17 -0.96 -0.03
CA SER A 448 -22.51 -1.16 0.50
C SER A 448 -22.71 -2.53 1.16
N ASP A 449 -21.63 -3.30 1.33
CA ASP A 449 -21.64 -4.68 1.82
C ASP A 449 -20.56 -4.93 2.89
N TRP A 450 -20.27 -3.90 3.69
CA TRP A 450 -19.32 -3.94 4.80
C TRP A 450 -17.87 -4.26 4.39
N GLY A 451 -17.47 -3.71 3.26
CA GLY A 451 -16.10 -3.77 2.78
C GLY A 451 -15.76 -4.98 1.91
N ARG A 452 -16.75 -5.78 1.49
CA ARG A 452 -16.52 -6.93 0.60
C ARG A 452 -16.32 -6.53 -0.85
N SER A 453 -17.08 -5.53 -1.31
CA SER A 453 -16.92 -4.95 -2.64
C SER A 453 -16.91 -3.43 -2.59
N TRP A 454 -16.26 -2.81 -3.58
CA TRP A 454 -16.04 -1.38 -3.64
C TRP A 454 -16.27 -0.84 -5.04
N ILE A 455 -16.78 0.37 -5.13
CA ILE A 455 -16.98 1.10 -6.37
C ILE A 455 -16.36 2.50 -6.25
N ASP A 456 -15.60 2.93 -7.27
CA ASP A 456 -15.29 4.33 -7.53
C ASP A 456 -16.42 4.87 -8.44
N PRO A 457 -17.22 5.86 -7.99
CA PRO A 457 -18.32 6.41 -8.78
C PRO A 457 -17.86 7.35 -9.90
N TRP A 458 -16.55 7.50 -10.11
CA TRP A 458 -15.96 8.36 -11.14
C TRP A 458 -16.50 8.04 -12.54
N ASP A 459 -16.81 9.09 -13.30
CA ASP A 459 -17.41 9.00 -14.64
C ASP A 459 -16.38 8.93 -15.79
N GLY A 460 -15.08 8.84 -15.46
CA GLY A 460 -14.00 8.85 -16.45
C GLY A 460 -13.61 10.25 -16.95
N SER A 461 -14.21 11.31 -16.41
CA SER A 461 -13.88 12.68 -16.80
C SER A 461 -12.47 13.08 -16.39
N GLY A 462 -11.89 14.03 -17.11
CA GLY A 462 -10.61 14.65 -16.74
C GLY A 462 -10.68 15.44 -15.45
N GLN A 463 -9.52 15.89 -14.97
CA GLN A 463 -9.41 16.70 -13.76
C GLN A 463 -10.22 17.99 -13.89
N PRO A 464 -11.11 18.30 -12.91
CA PRO A 464 -11.90 19.52 -12.93
C PRO A 464 -11.07 20.78 -12.67
N ASP A 465 -11.63 21.93 -13.02
CA ASP A 465 -11.11 23.22 -12.58
C ASP A 465 -11.61 23.53 -11.15
N PHE A 466 -10.74 23.36 -10.16
CA PHE A 466 -11.04 23.56 -8.75
C PHE A 466 -11.12 25.05 -8.39
N LYS A 467 -12.29 25.64 -8.59
CA LYS A 467 -12.57 27.06 -8.31
C LYS A 467 -13.92 27.25 -7.63
N GLU A 468 -14.16 28.43 -7.07
CA GLU A 468 -15.45 28.80 -6.48
C GLU A 468 -16.60 28.58 -7.47
N GLY A 469 -17.61 27.75 -7.08
CA GLY A 469 -18.76 27.40 -7.91
C GLY A 469 -18.46 26.38 -9.01
N GLY A 470 -17.22 25.86 -9.15
CA GLY A 470 -16.89 24.77 -10.06
C GLY A 470 -17.49 23.44 -9.59
N ASN A 471 -17.52 22.45 -10.50
CA ASN A 471 -17.99 21.10 -10.19
C ASN A 471 -17.20 20.03 -10.98
N GLY A 472 -17.32 18.77 -10.57
CA GLY A 472 -16.73 17.61 -11.24
C GLY A 472 -16.88 16.34 -10.44
N SER A 473 -16.35 15.23 -10.95
CA SER A 473 -16.38 13.90 -10.31
C SER A 473 -15.17 13.59 -9.42
N THR A 474 -14.27 14.57 -9.23
CA THR A 474 -13.10 14.47 -8.35
C THR A 474 -13.20 15.53 -7.26
N ILE A 475 -12.85 15.17 -6.03
CA ILE A 475 -12.86 16.08 -4.87
C ILE A 475 -11.70 17.07 -4.97
N ALA A 476 -11.95 18.34 -4.63
CA ALA A 476 -10.90 19.35 -4.57
C ALA A 476 -9.98 19.13 -3.37
N GLY A 477 -8.67 19.06 -3.64
CA GLY A 477 -7.63 18.80 -2.63
C GLY A 477 -7.34 17.32 -2.42
N ILE A 478 -6.15 17.04 -1.90
CA ILE A 478 -5.68 15.73 -1.47
C ILE A 478 -5.74 15.60 0.05
N HIS A 479 -5.57 14.38 0.57
CA HIS A 479 -5.60 14.10 2.01
C HIS A 479 -6.86 14.65 2.70
N VAL A 480 -7.99 14.48 2.03
CA VAL A 480 -9.27 15.06 2.48
C VAL A 480 -9.80 14.37 3.75
N GLY A 481 -10.42 15.16 4.62
CA GLY A 481 -11.36 14.66 5.60
C GLY A 481 -12.77 14.67 5.02
N LEU A 482 -13.59 13.67 5.36
CA LEU A 482 -14.95 13.47 4.86
C LEU A 482 -15.93 13.32 6.03
N VAL A 483 -17.10 13.94 5.91
CA VAL A 483 -18.26 13.74 6.82
C VAL A 483 -19.56 13.67 6.03
N GLU A 484 -20.54 12.94 6.60
CA GLU A 484 -21.93 12.98 6.17
C GLU A 484 -22.66 14.07 6.96
N LEU A 485 -23.36 14.95 6.26
CA LEU A 485 -24.19 16.02 6.83
C LEU A 485 -25.56 15.50 7.27
N SER A 486 -26.35 16.34 7.94
CA SER A 486 -27.64 15.94 8.50
C SER A 486 -28.68 15.59 7.42
N ASP A 487 -28.56 16.12 6.21
CA ASP A 487 -29.41 15.86 5.06
C ASP A 487 -28.94 14.66 4.20
N GLY A 488 -27.85 13.97 4.62
CA GLY A 488 -27.26 12.85 3.89
C GLY A 488 -26.29 13.24 2.78
N SER A 489 -26.07 14.54 2.55
CA SER A 489 -25.04 15.01 1.64
C SER A 489 -23.63 14.78 2.26
N LEU A 490 -22.61 14.75 1.41
CA LEU A 490 -21.23 14.55 1.82
C LEU A 490 -20.46 15.87 1.74
N MET A 491 -19.66 16.17 2.76
CA MET A 491 -18.77 17.32 2.77
C MET A 491 -17.33 16.88 2.98
N THR A 492 -16.42 17.48 2.21
CA THR A 492 -14.98 17.31 2.38
C THR A 492 -14.25 18.64 2.54
N LEU A 493 -13.14 18.59 3.27
CA LEU A 493 -12.11 19.63 3.31
C LEU A 493 -10.77 18.98 2.93
N GLY A 494 -9.93 19.66 2.13
CA GLY A 494 -8.73 19.07 1.57
C GLY A 494 -7.49 19.96 1.64
N ARG A 495 -6.33 19.34 1.38
CA ARG A 495 -5.02 19.99 1.22
C ARG A 495 -4.72 20.28 -0.25
N GLY A 496 -3.99 21.35 -0.54
CA GLY A 496 -3.73 21.76 -1.93
C GLY A 496 -4.98 22.27 -2.63
N ASN A 497 -4.95 22.46 -3.94
CA ASN A 497 -6.07 22.97 -4.77
C ASN A 497 -6.83 24.13 -4.10
N SER A 498 -6.10 25.04 -3.43
CA SER A 498 -6.69 26.11 -2.64
C SER A 498 -7.57 27.04 -3.50
N ILE A 499 -8.73 27.39 -2.98
CA ILE A 499 -9.71 28.25 -3.64
C ILE A 499 -9.63 29.66 -3.03
N VAL A 500 -9.69 30.69 -3.87
CA VAL A 500 -9.67 32.08 -3.40
C VAL A 500 -11.03 32.43 -2.83
N GLY A 501 -11.05 32.76 -1.53
CA GLY A 501 -12.27 33.18 -0.84
C GLY A 501 -12.68 34.64 -1.15
N LYS A 502 -13.83 35.05 -0.65
CA LYS A 502 -14.35 36.42 -0.80
C LYS A 502 -13.42 37.49 -0.19
N ASP A 503 -12.57 37.09 0.74
CA ASP A 503 -11.54 37.95 1.36
C ASP A 503 -10.27 38.10 0.50
N GLY A 504 -10.24 37.48 -0.70
CA GLY A 504 -9.11 37.49 -1.62
C GLY A 504 -7.95 36.57 -1.22
N ARG A 505 -8.11 35.75 -0.17
CA ARG A 505 -7.07 34.82 0.32
C ARG A 505 -7.30 33.42 -0.22
N LYS A 506 -6.20 32.70 -0.43
CA LYS A 506 -6.22 31.26 -0.67
C LYS A 506 -6.68 30.54 0.59
N GLN A 507 -7.71 29.73 0.45
CA GLN A 507 -8.33 28.96 1.53
C GLN A 507 -8.32 27.48 1.20
N MET A 508 -8.45 26.64 2.22
CA MET A 508 -8.67 25.22 2.10
C MET A 508 -9.89 24.96 1.21
N PRO A 509 -9.82 24.07 0.21
CA PRO A 509 -10.98 23.75 -0.62
C PRO A 509 -12.03 22.98 0.20
N LYS A 510 -13.28 23.28 -0.05
CA LYS A 510 -14.45 22.55 0.42
C LYS A 510 -15.19 21.97 -0.78
N SER A 511 -15.57 20.71 -0.72
CA SER A 511 -16.39 20.06 -1.74
C SER A 511 -17.65 19.47 -1.10
N ILE A 512 -18.80 19.62 -1.77
CA ILE A 512 -20.11 19.10 -1.35
C ILE A 512 -20.65 18.19 -2.45
N SER A 513 -21.12 17.00 -2.08
CA SER A 513 -21.84 16.08 -2.95
C SER A 513 -23.24 15.81 -2.39
N THR A 514 -24.27 15.97 -3.23
CA THR A 514 -25.68 15.67 -2.90
C THR A 514 -26.18 14.41 -3.60
N ASP A 515 -25.32 13.71 -4.34
CA ASP A 515 -25.65 12.54 -5.15
C ASP A 515 -24.87 11.28 -4.74
N GLY A 516 -24.39 11.27 -3.49
CA GLY A 516 -23.69 10.12 -2.90
C GLY A 516 -22.25 9.95 -3.38
N GLY A 517 -21.57 11.05 -3.71
CA GLY A 517 -20.14 11.05 -4.06
C GLY A 517 -19.84 11.00 -5.57
N LYS A 518 -20.87 11.06 -6.44
CA LYS A 518 -20.67 11.01 -7.90
C LYS A 518 -20.17 12.34 -8.44
N THR A 519 -20.78 13.45 -7.98
CA THR A 519 -20.36 14.78 -8.35
C THR A 519 -20.17 15.67 -7.13
N TRP A 520 -19.28 16.65 -7.25
CA TRP A 520 -18.85 17.55 -6.19
C TRP A 520 -18.90 19.00 -6.67
N THR A 521 -19.41 19.89 -5.83
CA THR A 521 -19.37 21.35 -6.04
C THR A 521 -18.32 21.96 -5.13
N TYR A 522 -17.51 22.86 -5.65
CA TYR A 522 -16.34 23.42 -4.95
C TYR A 522 -16.57 24.82 -4.43
N SER A 523 -16.00 25.12 -3.27
CA SER A 523 -15.99 26.44 -2.67
C SER A 523 -14.81 26.65 -1.73
N ALA A 524 -14.52 27.90 -1.40
CA ALA A 524 -13.60 28.22 -0.33
C ALA A 524 -14.21 27.92 1.05
N SER A 525 -13.45 27.31 1.96
CA SER A 525 -13.96 26.84 3.26
C SER A 525 -14.03 27.91 4.36
N GLY A 526 -13.34 29.03 4.20
CA GLY A 526 -13.13 30.00 5.28
C GLY A 526 -11.95 29.67 6.20
N PHE A 527 -11.23 28.57 5.97
CA PHE A 527 -10.04 28.19 6.72
C PHE A 527 -8.75 28.40 5.92
N PRO A 528 -7.61 28.61 6.60
CA PRO A 528 -6.32 28.73 5.95
C PRO A 528 -6.02 27.51 5.07
N ALA A 529 -5.42 27.76 3.90
CA ALA A 529 -4.91 26.68 3.07
C ALA A 529 -3.74 25.96 3.78
N ILE A 530 -3.75 24.65 3.69
CA ILE A 530 -2.65 23.78 4.17
C ILE A 530 -1.95 23.11 2.99
N ASP A 531 -0.67 22.72 3.18
CA ASP A 531 0.15 22.12 2.13
C ASP A 531 1.17 21.14 2.72
N GLY A 532 2.20 20.75 1.97
CA GLY A 532 3.17 19.70 2.28
C GLY A 532 3.57 19.60 3.76
N GLY A 533 3.53 18.40 4.32
CA GLY A 533 3.76 18.12 5.74
C GLY A 533 2.56 18.37 6.64
N GLN A 534 1.39 18.74 6.12
CA GLN A 534 0.15 18.93 6.88
C GLN A 534 -0.99 18.06 6.32
N ARG A 535 -1.77 17.43 7.20
CA ARG A 535 -3.02 16.72 6.92
C ARG A 535 -4.02 17.05 8.02
N LEU A 536 -5.26 17.34 7.66
CA LEU A 536 -6.35 17.66 8.58
C LEU A 536 -7.07 16.40 9.08
N VAL A 537 -7.90 16.58 10.12
CA VAL A 537 -8.97 15.66 10.52
C VAL A 537 -10.30 16.41 10.43
N LEU A 538 -11.27 15.83 9.73
CA LEU A 538 -12.67 16.27 9.72
C LEU A 538 -13.51 15.06 10.15
N MET A 539 -14.30 15.21 11.20
CA MET A 539 -15.15 14.14 11.72
C MET A 539 -16.41 14.67 12.38
N LYS A 540 -17.46 13.86 12.40
CA LYS A 540 -18.67 14.11 13.19
C LYS A 540 -18.50 13.49 14.56
N LEU A 541 -18.66 14.29 15.62
CA LEU A 541 -18.59 13.79 16.99
C LEU A 541 -19.88 13.06 17.39
N GLN A 542 -19.82 12.14 18.32
CA GLN A 542 -20.97 11.38 18.85
C GLN A 542 -22.02 12.31 19.45
N GLU A 543 -21.62 13.46 19.97
CA GLU A 543 -22.47 14.51 20.54
C GLU A 543 -23.17 15.38 19.48
N GLY A 544 -22.83 15.21 18.19
CA GLY A 544 -23.49 15.82 17.04
C GLY A 544 -22.69 16.83 16.25
N PRO A 545 -21.84 17.71 16.83
CA PRO A 545 -21.15 18.72 16.05
C PRO A 545 -20.09 18.11 15.11
N LEU A 546 -19.83 18.81 14.00
CA LEU A 546 -18.66 18.57 13.17
C LEU A 546 -17.42 19.14 13.84
N MET A 547 -16.34 18.42 13.80
CA MET A 547 -15.03 18.83 14.30
C MET A 547 -14.00 18.85 13.17
N LEU A 548 -13.33 19.99 13.02
CA LEU A 548 -12.13 20.14 12.18
C LEU A 548 -10.91 20.32 13.09
N VAL A 549 -9.86 19.53 12.84
CA VAL A 549 -8.52 19.80 13.38
C VAL A 549 -7.60 20.08 12.20
N SER A 550 -6.94 21.23 12.20
CA SER A 550 -6.10 21.70 11.09
C SER A 550 -5.03 22.68 11.59
N PHE A 551 -4.40 23.43 10.70
CA PHE A 551 -3.28 24.33 11.00
C PHE A 551 -3.59 25.76 10.55
N THR A 552 -3.04 26.74 11.28
CA THR A 552 -3.29 28.17 11.04
C THR A 552 -2.48 28.71 9.87
N ASP A 553 -1.34 28.13 9.58
CA ASP A 553 -0.37 28.63 8.61
C ASP A 553 0.19 27.52 7.73
N HIS A 554 0.70 27.95 6.58
CA HIS A 554 1.47 27.10 5.67
C HIS A 554 2.71 26.53 6.38
N PRO A 555 3.14 25.28 6.07
CA PRO A 555 4.27 24.61 6.73
C PRO A 555 5.61 25.32 6.59
N GLN A 556 5.79 26.15 5.57
CA GLN A 556 7.01 26.96 5.35
C GLN A 556 6.89 28.36 5.95
N ARG A 557 6.27 28.48 7.10
CA ARG A 557 6.17 29.74 7.81
C ARG A 557 7.55 30.22 8.32
N THR A 558 7.76 31.52 8.18
CA THR A 558 8.87 32.22 8.83
C THR A 558 8.28 33.34 9.68
N PRO A 559 9.03 33.94 10.62
CA PRO A 559 8.52 35.08 11.40
C PRO A 559 7.96 36.21 10.53
N GLU A 560 8.47 36.41 9.33
CA GLU A 560 8.04 37.46 8.40
C GLU A 560 6.72 37.13 7.67
N ASN A 561 6.41 35.82 7.48
CA ASN A 561 5.19 35.37 6.79
C ASN A 561 4.19 34.63 7.68
N GLU A 562 4.49 34.50 8.96
CA GLU A 562 3.63 33.88 9.95
C GLU A 562 2.39 34.76 10.20
N ARG A 563 1.20 34.22 9.95
CA ARG A 563 -0.06 34.98 10.03
C ARG A 563 -0.89 34.61 11.23
N GLY A 564 -0.89 33.35 11.63
CA GLY A 564 -1.74 32.83 12.69
C GLY A 564 -3.23 32.97 12.40
N MET A 565 -4.04 32.67 13.39
CA MET A 565 -5.49 32.84 13.37
C MET A 565 -5.94 33.50 14.69
N ASP A 566 -7.02 34.27 14.63
CA ASP A 566 -7.60 34.89 15.82
C ASP A 566 -8.48 33.85 16.55
N PHE A 567 -8.23 33.72 17.84
CA PHE A 567 -8.99 32.92 18.80
C PHE A 567 -9.60 33.85 19.85
N THR A 568 -10.47 33.32 20.69
CA THR A 568 -11.13 34.10 21.76
C THR A 568 -10.13 34.87 22.66
N HIS A 569 -8.92 34.33 22.83
CA HIS A 569 -7.90 34.89 23.72
C HIS A 569 -6.69 35.49 22.98
N GLY A 570 -6.85 35.87 21.72
CA GLY A 570 -5.81 36.50 20.92
C GLY A 570 -5.33 35.63 19.76
N LYS A 571 -4.22 36.04 19.19
CA LYS A 571 -3.65 35.37 18.03
C LYS A 571 -2.89 34.11 18.41
N GLY A 572 -3.12 33.02 17.70
CA GLY A 572 -2.45 31.74 17.89
C GLY A 572 -1.91 31.14 16.61
N TYR A 573 -0.94 30.23 16.73
CA TYR A 573 -0.16 29.66 15.63
C TYR A 573 -0.06 28.15 15.77
N GLY A 574 -0.26 27.42 14.67
CA GLY A 574 -0.12 25.97 14.62
C GLY A 574 -1.47 25.24 14.62
N MET A 575 -1.49 24.05 15.20
CA MET A 575 -2.65 23.18 15.20
C MET A 575 -3.80 23.73 16.02
N PHE A 576 -5.00 23.73 15.46
CA PHE A 576 -6.24 24.20 16.11
C PHE A 576 -7.38 23.21 15.91
N VAL A 577 -8.39 23.30 16.76
CA VAL A 577 -9.68 22.62 16.62
C VAL A 577 -10.80 23.64 16.42
N ALA A 578 -11.76 23.30 15.54
CA ALA A 578 -12.97 24.09 15.34
C ALA A 578 -14.22 23.20 15.36
N LEU A 579 -15.35 23.73 15.85
CA LEU A 579 -16.64 23.03 15.85
C LEU A 579 -17.68 23.78 15.03
N SER A 580 -18.51 23.00 14.33
CA SER A 580 -19.72 23.47 13.64
C SER A 580 -20.94 22.72 14.14
N TYR A 581 -22.03 23.44 14.37
CA TYR A 581 -23.34 22.92 14.81
C TYR A 581 -24.42 23.03 13.72
N ASP A 582 -24.03 23.47 12.53
CA ASP A 582 -24.90 23.80 11.39
C ASP A 582 -24.37 23.23 10.07
N ASP A 583 -23.90 21.97 10.11
CA ASP A 583 -23.41 21.24 8.95
C ASP A 583 -22.26 21.95 8.19
N GLY A 584 -21.38 22.61 8.93
CA GLY A 584 -20.20 23.26 8.36
C GLY A 584 -20.48 24.62 7.68
N MET A 585 -21.67 25.22 7.91
CA MET A 585 -21.97 26.57 7.43
C MET A 585 -21.24 27.62 8.25
N THR A 586 -21.22 27.46 9.57
CA THR A 586 -20.42 28.31 10.48
C THR A 586 -19.59 27.48 11.45
N TRP A 587 -18.52 28.07 11.95
CA TRP A 587 -17.58 27.46 12.88
C TRP A 587 -17.33 28.40 14.07
N PRO A 588 -18.33 28.53 14.98
CA PRO A 588 -18.31 29.51 16.06
C PRO A 588 -17.29 29.21 17.16
N VAL A 589 -16.94 27.93 17.35
CA VAL A 589 -15.94 27.53 18.36
C VAL A 589 -14.64 27.24 17.66
N ARG A 590 -13.55 27.89 18.12
CA ARG A 590 -12.19 27.68 17.61
C ARG A 590 -11.25 27.73 18.81
N ARG A 591 -10.37 26.74 18.93
CA ARG A 591 -9.41 26.66 20.02
C ARG A 591 -8.05 26.20 19.52
N LEU A 592 -6.97 26.85 19.99
CA LEU A 592 -5.61 26.38 19.74
C LEU A 592 -5.37 25.09 20.54
N MET A 593 -4.67 24.14 19.95
CA MET A 593 -4.42 22.80 20.53
C MET A 593 -3.29 22.85 21.55
N THR A 594 -3.52 23.58 22.65
CA THR A 594 -2.59 23.75 23.77
C THR A 594 -3.36 23.98 25.07
N ASP A 595 -2.72 23.68 26.21
CA ASP A 595 -3.17 24.06 27.54
C ASP A 595 -2.42 25.29 28.11
N GLY A 596 -1.64 25.95 27.25
CA GLY A 596 -0.89 27.16 27.64
C GLY A 596 0.42 26.90 28.38
N VAL A 597 0.73 25.65 28.73
CA VAL A 597 1.96 25.32 29.44
C VAL A 597 3.11 25.17 28.43
N GLU A 598 4.19 25.91 28.64
CA GLU A 598 5.38 25.83 27.80
C GLU A 598 6.03 24.45 27.86
N ARG A 599 6.27 23.84 26.67
CA ARG A 599 6.92 22.55 26.50
C ARG A 599 7.74 22.52 25.22
N MET A 600 8.94 21.94 25.28
CA MET A 600 9.68 21.52 24.10
C MET A 600 9.21 20.11 23.71
N LEU A 601 8.67 19.95 22.51
CA LEU A 601 8.14 18.69 21.99
C LEU A 601 8.83 18.33 20.67
N ASP A 602 8.78 17.05 20.32
CA ASP A 602 9.27 16.53 19.02
C ASP A 602 8.09 15.95 18.24
N GLY A 603 7.66 16.66 17.21
CA GLY A 603 6.54 16.26 16.33
C GLY A 603 6.90 15.25 15.25
N GLY A 604 8.16 14.81 15.17
CA GLY A 604 8.61 13.76 14.22
C GLY A 604 8.95 14.28 12.82
N ALA A 605 8.71 13.46 11.80
CA ALA A 605 9.23 13.54 10.43
C ALA A 605 9.34 14.96 9.85
N TRP A 606 8.26 15.71 9.79
CA TRP A 606 8.24 17.04 9.18
C TRP A 606 8.37 18.18 10.18
N THR A 607 7.89 17.99 11.42
CA THR A 607 7.81 19.04 12.43
C THR A 607 9.12 19.21 13.17
N LYS A 608 9.80 18.09 13.47
CA LYS A 608 10.98 18.08 14.36
C LYS A 608 10.64 18.68 15.72
N GLN A 609 11.61 19.36 16.39
CA GLN A 609 11.38 20.02 17.66
C GLN A 609 10.61 21.33 17.48
N PHE A 610 9.67 21.58 18.38
CA PHE A 610 8.91 22.83 18.46
C PHE A 610 8.57 23.18 19.92
N ILE A 611 8.29 24.44 20.18
CA ILE A 611 7.80 24.90 21.47
C ILE A 611 6.27 24.99 21.39
N MET A 612 5.58 24.34 22.33
CA MET A 612 4.17 24.53 22.61
C MET A 612 4.06 25.50 23.79
N ASP A 613 3.22 26.52 23.68
CA ASP A 613 2.93 27.49 24.74
C ASP A 613 1.49 28.02 24.64
N SER A 614 1.17 29.15 25.26
CA SER A 614 -0.16 29.75 25.21
C SER A 614 -0.56 30.25 23.82
N THR A 615 0.39 30.49 22.93
CA THR A 615 0.19 31.07 21.60
C THR A 615 0.63 30.16 20.45
N HIS A 616 1.38 29.11 20.74
CA HIS A 616 1.92 28.20 19.76
C HIS A 616 1.53 26.73 20.04
N ALA A 617 1.03 26.05 19.04
CA ALA A 617 0.80 24.61 19.00
C ALA A 617 1.68 23.96 17.90
N GLU A 618 1.57 22.65 17.73
CA GLU A 618 2.32 21.92 16.68
C GLU A 618 2.10 22.56 15.30
N PRO A 619 3.19 22.98 14.60
CA PRO A 619 3.05 23.78 13.37
C PRO A 619 2.63 22.98 12.14
N ARG A 620 2.90 21.68 12.12
CA ARG A 620 2.59 20.78 11.01
C ARG A 620 2.64 19.33 11.47
N GLY A 621 2.09 18.44 10.67
CA GLY A 621 2.03 17.00 10.91
C GLY A 621 0.87 16.39 10.13
N TYR A 622 0.93 15.09 9.86
CA TYR A 622 -0.22 14.39 9.32
C TYR A 622 -1.11 13.93 10.46
N LEU A 623 -2.36 14.38 10.44
CA LEU A 623 -3.29 14.09 11.51
C LEU A 623 -4.14 12.86 11.17
N ALA A 624 -4.44 12.06 12.19
CA ALA A 624 -5.49 11.05 12.19
C ALA A 624 -6.28 11.15 13.48
N GLY A 625 -7.59 10.88 13.44
CA GLY A 625 -8.46 11.05 14.60
C GLY A 625 -9.45 9.91 14.77
N THR A 626 -9.83 9.67 16.01
CA THR A 626 -10.93 8.79 16.40
C THR A 626 -11.57 9.28 17.69
N GLN A 627 -12.84 8.96 17.90
CA GLN A 627 -13.52 9.20 19.19
C GLN A 627 -13.92 7.86 19.79
N THR A 628 -13.54 7.65 21.06
CA THR A 628 -13.92 6.44 21.80
C THR A 628 -15.33 6.58 22.38
N PRO A 629 -16.03 5.46 22.67
CA PRO A 629 -17.42 5.48 23.16
C PRO A 629 -17.65 6.22 24.48
N ASP A 630 -16.60 6.57 25.23
CA ASP A 630 -16.68 7.41 26.44
C ASP A 630 -16.63 8.91 26.15
N GLY A 631 -16.57 9.31 24.86
CA GLY A 631 -16.52 10.70 24.44
C GLY A 631 -15.11 11.30 24.35
N MET A 632 -14.07 10.51 24.64
CA MET A 632 -12.69 10.98 24.45
C MET A 632 -12.33 11.04 22.97
N ILE A 633 -11.68 12.12 22.59
CA ILE A 633 -11.17 12.38 21.24
C ILE A 633 -9.66 12.16 21.27
N HIS A 634 -9.19 11.38 20.31
CA HIS A 634 -7.79 11.05 20.13
C HIS A 634 -7.32 11.54 18.77
N ILE A 635 -6.32 12.42 18.76
CA ILE A 635 -5.66 12.91 17.55
C ILE A 635 -4.21 12.47 17.57
N LEU A 636 -3.79 11.77 16.55
CA LEU A 636 -2.36 11.50 16.28
C LEU A 636 -1.85 12.53 15.28
N SER A 637 -0.68 13.09 15.54
CA SER A 637 0.13 13.78 14.52
C SER A 637 1.19 12.81 13.95
N SER A 638 2.23 13.32 13.29
CA SER A 638 3.28 12.43 12.77
C SER A 638 4.05 11.67 13.87
N ARG A 639 3.99 12.09 15.14
CA ARG A 639 4.63 11.41 16.26
C ARG A 639 3.89 11.51 17.59
N LEU A 640 3.06 12.53 17.76
CA LEU A 640 2.43 12.86 19.04
C LEU A 640 0.97 12.40 19.07
N HIS A 641 0.52 11.98 20.25
CA HIS A 641 -0.87 11.66 20.57
C HIS A 641 -1.44 12.73 21.49
N TYR A 642 -2.51 13.38 21.04
CA TYR A 642 -3.33 14.35 21.76
C TYR A 642 -4.62 13.68 22.22
N GLN A 643 -5.01 13.92 23.47
CA GLN A 643 -6.22 13.36 24.04
C GLN A 643 -7.03 14.45 24.78
N PHE A 644 -8.28 14.62 24.40
CA PHE A 644 -9.19 15.63 24.94
C PHE A 644 -10.66 15.23 24.73
N ASN A 645 -11.61 16.01 25.26
CA ASN A 645 -13.04 15.79 25.04
C ASN A 645 -13.74 17.08 24.54
N LEU A 646 -15.02 16.95 24.13
CA LEU A 646 -15.81 18.08 23.65
C LEU A 646 -15.91 19.21 24.70
N ALA A 647 -16.04 18.87 25.99
CA ALA A 647 -16.10 19.86 27.08
C ALA A 647 -14.84 20.73 27.12
N TRP A 648 -13.65 20.14 26.91
CA TRP A 648 -12.42 20.92 26.81
C TRP A 648 -12.43 21.87 25.59
N ILE A 649 -12.94 21.46 24.43
CA ILE A 649 -12.98 22.34 23.24
C ILE A 649 -13.86 23.58 23.51
N THR A 650 -15.00 23.39 24.19
CA THR A 650 -16.01 24.40 24.43
C THR A 650 -15.77 25.24 25.68
N GLU A 651 -14.90 24.80 26.58
CA GLU A 651 -14.55 25.55 27.78
C GLU A 651 -13.87 26.88 27.42
N VAL A 652 -14.39 27.98 27.96
CA VAL A 652 -13.69 29.26 27.94
C VAL A 652 -12.66 29.22 29.09
N PRO A 653 -11.33 29.22 28.81
CA PRO A 653 -10.35 29.22 29.89
C PRO A 653 -10.56 30.39 30.84
N SER A 654 -10.86 30.12 32.10
CA SER A 654 -10.97 31.13 33.13
C SER A 654 -9.56 31.60 33.51
N GLY A 655 -9.14 32.75 32.96
CA GLY A 655 -7.96 33.48 33.45
C GLY A 655 -6.71 33.40 32.55
N LEU A 656 -6.83 33.75 31.27
CA LEU A 656 -5.74 34.24 30.44
C LEU A 656 -5.91 35.73 30.18
#